data_8c0008a20b10d95858843820d0b35f4a
#
_entry.id   8c0008a20b10d95858843820d0b35f4a
#
_cell.length_a   1.000
_cell.length_b   1.000
_cell.length_c   1.000
_cell.angle_alpha   90.00
_cell.angle_beta   90.00
_cell.angle_gamma   90.00
#
_symmetry.space_group_name_H-M   'P 1'
#
loop_
_entity.id
_entity.type
_entity.pdbx_description
1 polymer ?
#
loop_
_entity_poly.entity_id
_entity_poly.type
_entity_poly.pdbx_seq_one_letter_code
_entity_poly.pdbx_strand_id
1 'polypeptide(L)'
;MPSKPKSSSSPPSAGSSQGARKTARPAAEEAPPDAAPKPVRKTATEMKSAALDLLSEKPKRVRTPAAVPAAAAIAAPAAAPLPPAKKVLSLIDGEEKVKRRRTLEPVAEVPAEEAPAVAEEPDGSVVPAAEAGASFVPGDDKVISIKPPIVVRDLAEKMGMKVFVLIKDLMELDIFANPSIAIEAEIAARICEKHGFVFEREKRKEGGGIHRVEEVIVAPPAPEEAEIPEERLEPRAPIITFMGHVDHGKTSLIDCIRKAKVAAGEAGGITQHIGAYSVDLDGHRITVLDTPGHAAFTAMRARGAHVTDIVVLVVAADDGIMPQTKEAIAHAKAAGVKIVVAINKADLKTANIDRVKSQLQDEGLAPEDWGGDTICVPVSALKGEGIDTLLQAALLEAEMLELRADPKAPCRALVIESRVEPGKGPTATLIPQIGTIRIGTPFICGQFSGKVKSMLSDRGQPIREAGPATPVEVIGFSGLPGVGEELIEMDSERSAKRLGEERLEAARITKLATPRRAALETLFASAEDGQKKFLKVILKTDVQGSLEALSAQLREIKSDKVSLNFVLEGVGPVSENDILLASASDAVVLGFGVKVEGKAVKTAKAEGVQVKLYSIIYELIDQVKEAMLGLLEPETREKVVGHAQVKQVFKIQRGRVGGCVVTDGRIVRSARARVLRGKQPVYDGGFHTLRRFHDDVQEVRNGLECGIRLGDFNEYEPGDIIECYELEKIAQSL
;
A
#
# COMPACT_ATOMS: atom_id res chain seq x y z
N MET A 1 -1.86 -50.83 -43.47
CA MET A 1 -1.02 -51.54 -44.45
C MET A 1 -1.58 -51.34 -45.83
N PRO A 2 -0.76 -51.26 -46.87
CA PRO A 2 0.60 -50.72 -47.06
C PRO A 2 0.59 -49.52 -48.00
N SER A 3 1.56 -48.73 -48.34
CA SER A 3 2.98 -48.87 -48.61
C SER A 3 3.61 -47.52 -48.94
N LYS A 4 4.84 -47.36 -48.55
CA LYS A 4 5.82 -46.41 -49.14
C LYS A 4 6.32 -46.99 -50.48
N PRO A 5 6.95 -46.22 -51.41
CA PRO A 5 8.38 -45.90 -51.30
C PRO A 5 8.80 -44.52 -51.88
N LYS A 6 9.91 -43.94 -51.40
CA LYS A 6 11.30 -43.83 -51.89
C LYS A 6 11.43 -43.26 -53.31
N SER A 7 12.26 -42.27 -53.68
CA SER A 7 13.70 -42.13 -53.55
C SER A 7 14.19 -40.82 -54.22
N SER A 8 15.18 -40.14 -53.63
CA SER A 8 16.54 -39.84 -54.12
C SER A 8 16.70 -38.87 -55.33
N SER A 9 17.53 -37.79 -55.19
CA SER A 9 18.96 -37.82 -55.51
C SER A 9 19.54 -36.38 -55.55
N SER A 10 20.74 -36.23 -55.07
CA SER A 10 21.61 -35.08 -55.14
C SER A 10 22.49 -35.14 -56.44
N PRO A 11 23.57 -34.29 -56.57
CA PRO A 11 23.69 -33.10 -57.42
C PRO A 11 24.60 -33.35 -58.67
N PRO A 12 25.09 -32.37 -59.42
CA PRO A 12 26.46 -31.92 -59.34
C PRO A 12 26.75 -30.45 -59.77
N SER A 13 27.70 -29.77 -59.18
CA SER A 13 29.06 -29.37 -59.48
C SER A 13 29.41 -28.61 -60.80
N ALA A 14 30.09 -27.48 -60.62
CA ALA A 14 31.32 -26.98 -61.24
C ALA A 14 31.29 -26.33 -62.65
N GLY A 15 32.07 -25.26 -62.75
CA GLY A 15 32.61 -24.68 -63.97
C GLY A 15 32.78 -23.15 -63.90
N SER A 16 33.83 -22.59 -63.42
CA SER A 16 35.10 -22.07 -63.98
C SER A 16 34.95 -21.22 -65.24
N SER A 17 35.43 -19.97 -65.22
CA SER A 17 36.59 -19.40 -65.94
C SER A 17 36.53 -17.87 -66.04
N GLN A 18 37.52 -17.19 -65.55
CA GLN A 18 38.59 -16.44 -66.22
C GLN A 18 38.18 -15.19 -67.01
N GLY A 19 38.84 -14.07 -66.70
CA GLY A 19 39.22 -13.15 -67.70
C GLY A 19 39.35 -11.67 -67.31
N ALA A 20 40.54 -11.30 -66.84
CA ALA A 20 41.45 -10.22 -67.33
C ALA A 20 41.13 -8.71 -67.11
N ARG A 21 41.99 -8.10 -66.27
CA ARG A 21 42.87 -6.90 -66.47
C ARG A 21 42.28 -5.60 -67.05
N LYS A 22 42.42 -4.50 -66.35
CA LYS A 22 43.45 -3.45 -66.49
C LYS A 22 43.19 -2.25 -65.54
N THR A 23 44.20 -1.97 -64.76
CA THR A 23 45.00 -0.72 -64.57
C THR A 23 44.27 0.63 -64.40
N ALA A 24 44.45 1.25 -63.24
CA ALA A 24 45.28 2.44 -63.00
C ALA A 24 45.13 3.00 -61.59
N ARG A 25 46.26 3.35 -60.99
CA ARG A 25 46.54 4.07 -59.74
C ARG A 25 46.54 5.60 -60.07
N PRO A 26 46.74 6.56 -59.09
CA PRO A 26 46.78 6.52 -57.62
C PRO A 26 46.10 7.74 -56.95
N ALA A 27 46.14 7.75 -55.64
CA ALA A 27 46.35 8.84 -54.68
C ALA A 27 45.18 9.07 -53.68
N ALA A 28 45.42 8.87 -52.51
CA ALA A 28 45.71 9.71 -51.34
C ALA A 28 45.44 8.93 -50.03
N GLU A 29 46.48 8.94 -49.27
CA GLU A 29 46.62 8.47 -47.89
C GLU A 29 45.72 9.28 -46.96
N GLU A 30 44.82 8.61 -46.17
CA GLU A 30 44.32 9.14 -44.89
C GLU A 30 44.49 8.09 -43.79
N ALA A 31 45.17 8.53 -42.74
CA ALA A 31 45.53 7.75 -41.58
C ALA A 31 44.32 7.38 -40.70
N PRO A 32 44.35 6.28 -39.94
CA PRO A 32 43.27 5.89 -39.03
C PRO A 32 43.24 6.74 -37.76
N PRO A 33 42.05 7.03 -37.16
CA PRO A 33 41.96 7.79 -35.95
C PRO A 33 42.39 6.98 -34.70
N ASP A 34 43.04 7.67 -33.81
CA ASP A 34 43.65 7.29 -32.57
C ASP A 34 42.78 6.44 -31.65
N ALA A 35 43.47 5.53 -30.96
CA ALA A 35 42.96 4.69 -29.90
C ALA A 35 42.55 5.50 -28.66
N ALA A 36 41.35 5.26 -28.15
CA ALA A 36 40.89 5.79 -26.87
C ALA A 36 41.75 5.33 -25.68
N PRO A 37 42.11 6.21 -24.75
CA PRO A 37 42.92 5.84 -23.59
C PRO A 37 42.09 5.04 -22.56
N LYS A 38 42.70 3.99 -21.99
CA LYS A 38 42.16 3.17 -20.91
C LYS A 38 41.95 4.00 -19.63
N PRO A 39 40.85 3.77 -18.85
CA PRO A 39 40.64 4.52 -17.62
C PRO A 39 41.66 4.16 -16.53
N VAL A 40 42.34 5.16 -16.04
CA VAL A 40 43.22 5.07 -14.86
C VAL A 40 42.37 5.01 -13.61
N ARG A 41 42.46 3.97 -12.81
CA ARG A 41 41.81 3.84 -11.49
C ARG A 41 42.42 4.88 -10.52
N LYS A 42 41.63 5.87 -10.16
CA LYS A 42 41.95 6.80 -9.06
C LYS A 42 41.66 6.15 -7.71
N THR A 43 42.52 6.36 -6.74
CA THR A 43 42.40 5.82 -5.39
C THR A 43 41.34 6.55 -4.57
N ALA A 44 40.76 5.87 -3.58
CA ALA A 44 39.64 6.35 -2.77
C ALA A 44 39.91 7.67 -2.01
N THR A 45 41.14 8.10 -1.90
CA THR A 45 41.55 9.35 -1.24
C THR A 45 41.42 10.56 -2.16
N GLU A 46 41.61 10.39 -3.47
CA GLU A 46 41.44 11.47 -4.47
C GLU A 46 39.99 11.76 -4.80
N MET A 47 39.08 10.77 -4.61
CA MET A 47 37.63 11.00 -4.78
C MET A 47 37.01 11.80 -3.65
N LYS A 48 37.60 11.80 -2.44
CA LYS A 48 37.09 12.61 -1.31
C LYS A 48 37.48 14.08 -1.40
N SER A 49 38.61 14.43 -2.03
CA SER A 49 38.98 15.84 -2.21
C SER A 49 38.18 16.52 -3.32
N ALA A 50 37.84 15.81 -4.40
CA ALA A 50 37.04 16.36 -5.50
C ALA A 50 35.56 16.61 -5.12
N ALA A 51 35.01 15.89 -4.12
CA ALA A 51 33.66 16.10 -3.62
C ALA A 51 33.52 17.31 -2.68
N LEU A 52 34.62 17.79 -2.06
CA LEU A 52 34.60 18.97 -1.18
C LEU A 52 34.70 20.28 -1.96
N ASP A 53 35.34 20.29 -3.14
CA ASP A 53 35.49 21.51 -3.95
C ASP A 53 34.24 21.92 -4.72
N LEU A 54 33.31 20.99 -4.95
CA LEU A 54 32.03 21.27 -5.63
C LEU A 54 30.98 21.98 -4.75
N LEU A 55 31.23 22.13 -3.45
CA LEU A 55 30.31 22.76 -2.50
C LEU A 55 30.67 24.23 -2.15
N SER A 56 31.72 24.78 -2.73
CA SER A 56 32.22 26.13 -2.38
C SER A 56 32.00 27.22 -3.45
N GLU A 57 31.45 26.93 -4.61
CA GLU A 57 31.21 27.96 -5.63
C GLU A 57 29.86 28.63 -5.47
N LYS A 58 29.91 29.93 -5.12
CA LYS A 58 28.77 30.87 -5.18
C LYS A 58 28.37 31.14 -6.64
N PRO A 59 27.08 31.23 -6.99
CA PRO A 59 26.66 31.48 -8.37
C PRO A 59 27.05 32.88 -8.84
N LYS A 60 27.78 32.97 -9.92
CA LYS A 60 28.10 34.22 -10.63
C LYS A 60 26.86 34.74 -11.36
N ARG A 61 26.54 36.02 -11.12
CA ARG A 61 25.48 36.74 -11.83
C ARG A 61 25.76 36.76 -13.33
N VAL A 62 24.83 36.25 -14.11
CA VAL A 62 24.81 36.36 -15.57
C VAL A 62 24.36 37.76 -15.94
N ARG A 63 25.22 38.48 -16.70
CA ARG A 63 24.88 39.77 -17.33
C ARG A 63 24.02 39.54 -18.56
N THR A 64 22.88 40.21 -18.63
CA THR A 64 22.03 40.28 -19.82
C THR A 64 22.67 41.15 -20.92
N PRO A 65 22.57 40.78 -22.21
CA PRO A 65 22.98 41.62 -23.32
C PRO A 65 21.94 42.67 -23.66
N ALA A 66 22.42 43.80 -24.18
CA ALA A 66 21.73 45.04 -24.44
C ALA A 66 20.64 44.98 -25.53
N ALA A 67 19.71 45.89 -25.41
CA ALA A 67 18.54 46.14 -26.24
C ALA A 67 18.86 46.62 -27.67
N VAL A 68 17.98 46.27 -28.62
CA VAL A 68 17.84 46.85 -29.96
C VAL A 68 16.50 47.61 -30.03
N PRO A 69 16.41 48.75 -30.76
CA PRO A 69 15.41 49.77 -30.47
C PRO A 69 14.04 49.60 -31.16
N ALA A 70 13.11 50.36 -30.57
CA ALA A 70 11.67 50.41 -30.76
C ALA A 70 11.20 50.93 -32.14
N ALA A 71 9.98 50.49 -32.49
CA ALA A 71 9.11 51.27 -33.41
C ALA A 71 7.68 51.31 -32.84
N ALA A 72 7.23 52.56 -32.75
CA ALA A 72 5.87 53.12 -32.80
C ALA A 72 4.77 52.69 -31.81
N ALA A 73 4.36 53.72 -31.07
CA ALA A 73 3.27 53.84 -30.10
C ALA A 73 1.89 53.82 -30.76
N ILE A 74 0.90 53.22 -30.02
CA ILE A 74 -0.51 53.65 -30.03
C ILE A 74 -0.95 53.79 -28.59
N ALA A 75 -1.54 54.97 -28.26
CA ALA A 75 -1.94 55.43 -26.95
C ALA A 75 -3.19 54.72 -26.39
N ALA A 76 -3.21 54.43 -25.10
CA ALA A 76 -4.41 54.09 -24.31
C ALA A 76 -4.58 55.09 -23.14
N PRO A 77 -5.80 55.39 -22.67
CA PRO A 77 -6.11 56.51 -21.81
C PRO A 77 -5.83 56.26 -20.34
N ALA A 78 -5.63 57.38 -19.61
CA ALA A 78 -5.23 57.50 -18.23
C ALA A 78 -6.19 56.89 -17.22
N ALA A 79 -5.65 56.14 -16.23
CA ALA A 79 -6.33 55.67 -15.03
C ALA A 79 -6.12 56.67 -13.87
N ALA A 80 -7.17 56.88 -13.10
CA ALA A 80 -7.25 57.79 -11.93
C ALA A 80 -6.44 57.28 -10.73
N PRO A 81 -6.02 58.14 -9.79
CA PRO A 81 -5.13 57.79 -8.69
C PRO A 81 -5.85 57.10 -7.51
N LEU A 82 -5.23 56.13 -6.92
CA LEU A 82 -5.62 55.41 -5.71
C LEU A 82 -5.30 56.22 -4.43
N PRO A 83 -6.12 56.10 -3.37
CA PRO A 83 -5.87 56.78 -2.10
C PRO A 83 -4.77 56.13 -1.25
N PRO A 84 -4.15 56.85 -0.29
CA PRO A 84 -2.96 56.41 0.41
C PRO A 84 -3.24 55.31 1.48
N ALA A 85 -2.36 54.34 1.55
CA ALA A 85 -2.38 53.24 2.51
C ALA A 85 -2.14 53.73 3.95
N LYS A 86 -2.98 53.28 4.87
CA LYS A 86 -2.82 53.48 6.32
C LYS A 86 -1.66 52.63 6.84
N LYS A 87 -0.75 53.27 7.57
CA LYS A 87 0.36 52.62 8.29
C LYS A 87 -0.15 51.63 9.32
N VAL A 88 0.28 50.39 9.22
CA VAL A 88 0.19 49.39 10.29
C VAL A 88 1.48 49.49 11.09
N LEU A 89 1.36 49.77 12.38
CA LEU A 89 2.46 49.80 13.34
C LEU A 89 2.99 48.37 13.56
N SER A 90 4.27 48.19 13.34
CA SER A 90 5.04 47.03 13.76
C SER A 90 5.39 47.13 15.24
N LEU A 91 4.99 46.15 16.03
CA LEU A 91 5.40 45.96 17.41
C LEU A 91 6.33 44.72 17.46
N ILE A 92 7.61 44.97 17.23
CA ILE A 92 8.69 44.09 17.66
C ILE A 92 9.86 45.00 17.97
N ASP A 93 10.15 45.18 19.27
CA ASP A 93 11.47 45.33 19.86
C ASP A 93 11.33 45.66 21.34
N GLY A 94 12.05 44.95 22.17
CA GLY A 94 12.16 45.24 23.60
C GLY A 94 12.56 44.04 24.45
N GLU A 95 13.82 43.59 24.32
CA GLU A 95 14.48 42.84 25.41
C GLU A 95 14.65 43.77 26.60
N GLU A 96 14.19 43.37 27.79
CA GLU A 96 14.90 43.71 29.01
C GLU A 96 14.63 42.74 30.16
N LYS A 97 15.70 42.26 30.72
CA LYS A 97 15.79 41.44 31.93
C LYS A 97 15.37 42.23 33.14
N VAL A 98 14.42 41.72 33.96
CA VAL A 98 14.42 42.01 35.42
C VAL A 98 13.99 40.79 36.22
N LYS A 99 14.93 40.30 37.00
CA LYS A 99 14.70 39.39 38.14
C LYS A 99 13.99 40.19 39.23
N ARG A 100 12.88 39.70 39.78
CA ARG A 100 12.51 39.91 41.20
C ARG A 100 11.59 38.80 41.71
N ARG A 101 12.07 38.13 42.74
CA ARG A 101 11.30 37.34 43.71
C ARG A 101 10.24 38.22 44.38
N ARG A 102 9.02 37.72 44.53
CA ARG A 102 8.13 38.14 45.63
C ARG A 102 7.23 37.00 46.05
N THR A 103 7.40 36.62 47.25
CA THR A 103 6.58 36.10 48.35
C THR A 103 5.07 36.09 48.17
N LEU A 104 4.50 34.91 48.52
CA LEU A 104 3.09 34.63 48.79
C LEU A 104 2.53 35.55 49.90
N GLU A 105 1.39 36.17 49.67
CA GLU A 105 0.43 36.63 50.68
C GLU A 105 -1.00 36.31 50.20
N PRO A 106 -1.92 36.02 51.14
CA PRO A 106 -3.22 35.46 50.85
C PRO A 106 -4.26 36.52 50.46
N VAL A 107 -5.10 36.20 49.48
CA VAL A 107 -6.21 37.05 49.05
C VAL A 107 -7.48 36.64 49.81
N ALA A 108 -8.13 37.68 50.31
CA ALA A 108 -9.32 37.72 51.12
C ALA A 108 -10.57 37.14 50.42
N GLU A 109 -11.47 36.66 51.25
CA GLU A 109 -12.85 36.26 51.02
C GLU A 109 -13.67 37.33 50.30
N VAL A 110 -14.49 36.89 49.35
CA VAL A 110 -15.57 37.68 48.78
C VAL A 110 -16.89 37.01 49.22
N PRO A 111 -17.88 37.80 49.68
CA PRO A 111 -19.03 37.28 50.40
C PRO A 111 -20.07 36.65 49.48
N ALA A 112 -20.70 35.59 50.01
CA ALA A 112 -21.84 34.89 49.40
C ALA A 112 -23.06 35.80 49.39
N GLU A 113 -23.70 35.87 48.23
CA GLU A 113 -25.02 36.52 48.05
C GLU A 113 -26.12 35.45 48.23
N GLU A 114 -27.12 35.86 48.98
CA GLU A 114 -28.16 35.06 49.62
C GLU A 114 -29.12 34.40 48.60
N ALA A 115 -29.46 33.13 48.89
CA ALA A 115 -30.65 32.45 48.32
C ALA A 115 -31.88 32.77 49.20
N PRO A 116 -33.04 33.03 48.58
CA PRO A 116 -34.25 33.31 49.38
C PRO A 116 -34.85 32.06 50.03
N ALA A 117 -35.23 32.27 51.28
CA ALA A 117 -35.82 31.32 52.19
C ALA A 117 -37.13 30.68 51.69
N VAL A 118 -37.22 29.39 51.94
CA VAL A 118 -38.48 28.62 51.89
C VAL A 118 -39.19 28.81 53.26
N ALA A 119 -40.44 29.24 53.21
CA ALA A 119 -41.30 29.36 54.35
C ALA A 119 -41.75 27.99 54.87
N GLU A 120 -41.69 27.84 56.20
CA GLU A 120 -42.22 26.74 56.98
C GLU A 120 -43.78 26.75 57.03
N GLU A 121 -44.29 25.56 56.99
CA GLU A 121 -45.46 24.89 57.51
C GLU A 121 -46.58 25.74 58.27
N PRO A 122 -47.82 25.21 58.45
CA PRO A 122 -48.04 24.00 59.28
C PRO A 122 -49.25 23.10 58.91
N ASP A 123 -49.13 21.91 59.50
CA ASP A 123 -50.20 21.19 60.23
C ASP A 123 -51.09 20.14 59.52
N GLY A 124 -50.85 18.98 59.98
CA GLY A 124 -51.83 18.10 60.61
C GLY A 124 -52.85 17.36 59.68
N SER A 125 -52.52 16.14 59.31
CA SER A 125 -53.52 15.07 59.58
C SER A 125 -52.88 13.67 59.45
N VAL A 126 -52.93 12.95 60.50
CA VAL A 126 -52.74 11.53 60.64
C VAL A 126 -53.85 10.81 59.87
N VAL A 127 -53.47 10.01 58.86
CA VAL A 127 -54.34 8.96 58.32
C VAL A 127 -53.57 7.65 58.24
N PRO A 128 -54.16 6.56 58.62
CA PRO A 128 -53.46 5.34 58.99
C PRO A 128 -53.02 4.52 57.79
N ALA A 129 -52.01 3.69 58.05
CA ALA A 129 -51.53 2.66 57.19
C ALA A 129 -52.66 1.84 56.59
N ALA A 130 -52.85 1.95 55.27
CA ALA A 130 -53.57 0.96 54.53
C ALA A 130 -52.58 -0.01 53.89
N GLU A 131 -52.62 -1.20 54.39
CA GLU A 131 -52.10 -2.39 53.77
C GLU A 131 -52.58 -2.47 52.32
N ALA A 132 -51.68 -2.30 51.38
CA ALA A 132 -51.91 -2.78 50.04
C ALA A 132 -51.14 -4.11 49.93
N GLY A 133 -51.78 -5.13 50.44
CA GLY A 133 -51.49 -6.49 50.07
C GLY A 133 -51.78 -6.66 48.60
N ALA A 134 -50.76 -6.66 47.80
CA ALA A 134 -50.83 -7.29 46.48
C ALA A 134 -50.89 -8.79 46.76
N SER A 135 -52.11 -9.32 46.72
CA SER A 135 -52.40 -10.75 46.68
C SER A 135 -51.71 -11.35 45.46
N PHE A 136 -50.58 -11.97 45.65
CA PHE A 136 -49.95 -12.89 44.73
C PHE A 136 -50.83 -14.14 44.64
N VAL A 137 -51.45 -14.32 43.50
CA VAL A 137 -52.14 -15.58 43.12
C VAL A 137 -50.99 -16.59 42.86
N PRO A 138 -51.00 -17.76 43.54
CA PRO A 138 -49.98 -18.77 43.28
C PRO A 138 -50.30 -19.48 41.97
N GLY A 139 -49.60 -19.07 40.93
CA GLY A 139 -49.44 -19.85 39.69
C GLY A 139 -48.19 -20.74 39.83
N ASP A 140 -48.23 -21.88 39.18
CA ASP A 140 -47.39 -23.08 39.29
C ASP A 140 -45.90 -22.96 39.00
N ASP A 141 -45.23 -21.83 39.18
CA ASP A 141 -43.81 -21.64 38.92
C ASP A 141 -42.95 -21.41 40.17
N LYS A 142 -42.80 -22.45 40.98
CA LYS A 142 -41.81 -22.48 42.06
C LYS A 142 -40.39 -22.87 41.62
N VAL A 143 -40.11 -22.92 40.32
CA VAL A 143 -38.83 -23.35 39.80
C VAL A 143 -38.03 -22.12 39.35
N ILE A 144 -36.84 -21.91 39.94
CA ILE A 144 -35.91 -20.84 39.58
C ILE A 144 -34.77 -21.41 38.77
N SER A 145 -34.64 -21.07 37.50
CA SER A 145 -33.52 -21.45 36.64
C SER A 145 -32.52 -20.28 36.50
N ILE A 146 -31.26 -20.51 36.80
CA ILE A 146 -30.19 -19.53 36.68
C ILE A 146 -28.95 -20.14 36.02
N LYS A 147 -28.32 -19.38 35.13
CA LYS A 147 -27.03 -19.75 34.48
C LYS A 147 -25.84 -19.42 35.38
N PRO A 148 -24.87 -20.30 35.53
CA PRO A 148 -23.61 -19.96 36.21
C PRO A 148 -22.83 -18.87 35.45
N PRO A 149 -22.20 -17.90 36.14
CA PRO A 149 -22.05 -17.74 37.58
C PRO A 149 -23.30 -17.14 38.24
N ILE A 150 -23.74 -17.71 39.38
CA ILE A 150 -24.95 -17.32 40.12
C ILE A 150 -24.60 -16.16 41.04
N VAL A 151 -24.97 -14.94 40.66
CA VAL A 151 -24.73 -13.73 41.47
C VAL A 151 -25.84 -13.57 42.50
N VAL A 152 -25.50 -13.21 43.75
CA VAL A 152 -26.45 -13.04 44.85
C VAL A 152 -27.57 -12.07 44.48
N ARG A 153 -27.29 -11.01 43.81
CA ARG A 153 -28.25 -10.01 43.32
C ARG A 153 -29.30 -10.62 42.36
N ASP A 154 -28.82 -11.40 41.38
CA ASP A 154 -29.69 -11.98 40.36
C ASP A 154 -30.57 -13.09 40.93
N LEU A 155 -30.07 -13.82 41.93
CA LEU A 155 -30.82 -14.80 42.68
C LEU A 155 -31.92 -14.11 43.51
N ALA A 156 -31.60 -13.01 44.21
CA ALA A 156 -32.56 -12.25 44.99
C ALA A 156 -33.69 -11.65 44.11
N GLU A 157 -33.34 -11.14 42.93
CA GLU A 157 -34.29 -10.57 41.97
C GLU A 157 -35.26 -11.63 41.43
N LYS A 158 -34.79 -12.83 41.09
CA LYS A 158 -35.64 -13.94 40.63
C LYS A 158 -36.49 -14.54 41.74
N MET A 159 -36.06 -14.50 42.97
CA MET A 159 -36.84 -14.89 44.14
C MET A 159 -37.85 -13.80 44.57
N GLY A 160 -37.81 -12.61 43.97
CA GLY A 160 -38.62 -11.47 44.36
C GLY A 160 -38.37 -10.92 45.76
N MET A 161 -37.16 -11.16 46.31
CA MET A 161 -36.78 -10.78 47.65
C MET A 161 -35.73 -9.66 47.66
N LYS A 162 -35.64 -8.92 48.77
CA LYS A 162 -34.60 -7.90 48.93
C LYS A 162 -33.25 -8.58 49.11
N VAL A 163 -32.25 -8.14 48.40
CA VAL A 163 -30.87 -8.67 48.40
C VAL A 163 -30.30 -8.80 49.84
N PHE A 164 -30.69 -7.89 50.72
CA PHE A 164 -30.25 -7.88 52.11
C PHE A 164 -30.74 -9.08 52.94
N VAL A 165 -31.95 -9.60 52.63
CA VAL A 165 -32.50 -10.79 53.28
C VAL A 165 -31.71 -12.03 52.86
N LEU A 166 -31.37 -12.11 51.58
CA LEU A 166 -30.55 -13.21 51.05
C LEU A 166 -29.15 -13.22 51.61
N ILE A 167 -28.54 -12.02 51.80
CA ILE A 167 -27.22 -11.89 52.43
C ILE A 167 -27.28 -12.34 53.91
N LYS A 168 -28.37 -12.02 54.61
CA LYS A 168 -28.55 -12.50 56.01
C LYS A 168 -28.62 -14.02 56.05
N ASP A 169 -29.36 -14.65 55.18
CA ASP A 169 -29.50 -16.12 55.10
C ASP A 169 -28.14 -16.78 54.71
N LEU A 170 -27.32 -16.12 53.87
CA LEU A 170 -25.97 -16.55 53.56
C LEU A 170 -25.03 -16.45 54.77
N MET A 171 -25.19 -15.39 55.59
CA MET A 171 -24.42 -15.24 56.84
C MET A 171 -24.81 -16.29 57.91
N GLU A 172 -26.07 -16.76 57.94
CA GLU A 172 -26.50 -17.89 58.77
C GLU A 172 -25.86 -19.22 58.36
N LEU A 173 -25.36 -19.30 57.14
CA LEU A 173 -24.59 -20.44 56.61
C LEU A 173 -23.07 -20.23 56.67
N ASP A 174 -22.62 -19.27 57.48
CA ASP A 174 -21.20 -18.85 57.62
C ASP A 174 -20.54 -18.34 56.34
N ILE A 175 -21.33 -17.85 55.37
CA ILE A 175 -20.83 -17.33 54.09
C ILE A 175 -20.98 -15.81 54.05
N PHE A 176 -19.84 -15.11 54.12
CA PHE A 176 -19.79 -13.65 53.95
C PHE A 176 -19.88 -13.26 52.47
N ALA A 177 -21.09 -12.85 52.05
CA ALA A 177 -21.33 -12.51 50.65
C ALA A 177 -21.69 -11.03 50.49
N ASN A 178 -21.18 -10.44 49.40
CA ASN A 178 -21.61 -9.12 48.93
C ASN A 178 -22.60 -9.30 47.74
N PRO A 179 -23.43 -8.28 47.43
CA PRO A 179 -24.40 -8.36 46.35
C PRO A 179 -23.86 -8.80 44.99
N SER A 180 -22.57 -8.57 44.72
CA SER A 180 -21.91 -8.86 43.44
C SER A 180 -21.08 -10.16 43.42
N ILE A 181 -21.09 -10.91 44.55
CA ILE A 181 -20.34 -12.18 44.63
C ILE A 181 -21.15 -13.29 43.98
N ALA A 182 -20.45 -14.15 43.25
CA ALA A 182 -21.04 -15.39 42.71
C ALA A 182 -20.99 -16.49 43.77
N ILE A 183 -22.10 -17.18 43.97
CA ILE A 183 -22.25 -18.30 44.92
C ILE A 183 -22.31 -19.62 44.13
N GLU A 184 -21.94 -20.71 44.80
CA GLU A 184 -22.00 -22.05 44.26
C GLU A 184 -23.46 -22.55 44.12
N ALA A 185 -23.70 -23.38 43.11
CA ALA A 185 -25.04 -23.88 42.80
C ALA A 185 -25.68 -24.67 43.96
N GLU A 186 -24.86 -25.35 44.78
CA GLU A 186 -25.33 -26.09 45.99
C GLU A 186 -25.83 -25.15 47.10
N ILE A 187 -25.15 -24.02 47.28
CA ILE A 187 -25.54 -23.00 48.27
C ILE A 187 -26.81 -22.28 47.77
N ALA A 188 -26.89 -21.96 46.51
CA ALA A 188 -28.09 -21.36 45.88
C ALA A 188 -29.29 -22.31 46.01
N ALA A 189 -29.12 -23.62 45.83
CA ALA A 189 -30.18 -24.60 45.99
C ALA A 189 -30.74 -24.66 47.43
N ARG A 190 -29.85 -24.69 48.45
CA ARG A 190 -30.21 -24.69 49.87
C ARG A 190 -31.00 -23.43 50.29
N ILE A 191 -30.64 -22.29 49.74
CA ILE A 191 -31.34 -21.02 50.00
C ILE A 191 -32.69 -21.03 49.31
N CYS A 192 -32.78 -21.51 48.07
CA CYS A 192 -34.04 -21.67 47.37
C CYS A 192 -35.01 -22.61 48.12
N GLU A 193 -34.52 -23.76 48.62
CA GLU A 193 -35.31 -24.69 49.46
C GLU A 193 -35.80 -24.06 50.74
N LYS A 194 -34.98 -23.27 51.47
CA LYS A 194 -35.32 -22.55 52.68
C LYS A 194 -36.54 -21.63 52.47
N HIS A 195 -36.63 -21.04 51.26
CA HIS A 195 -37.71 -20.13 50.89
C HIS A 195 -38.82 -20.80 50.03
N GLY A 196 -38.80 -22.12 49.86
CA GLY A 196 -39.84 -22.89 49.22
C GLY A 196 -39.79 -22.84 47.68
N PHE A 197 -38.66 -22.52 47.10
CA PHE A 197 -38.38 -22.54 45.65
C PHE A 197 -37.53 -23.78 45.30
N VAL A 198 -37.74 -24.32 44.11
CA VAL A 198 -36.94 -25.40 43.54
C VAL A 198 -35.89 -24.78 42.62
N PHE A 199 -34.62 -25.01 42.92
CA PHE A 199 -33.53 -24.50 42.09
C PHE A 199 -33.22 -25.50 41.01
N GLU A 200 -33.31 -25.07 39.73
CA GLU A 200 -32.90 -25.88 38.59
C GLU A 200 -31.67 -25.23 37.92
N ARG A 201 -30.58 -25.96 37.85
CA ARG A 201 -29.40 -25.54 37.13
C ARG A 201 -29.62 -25.72 35.66
N GLU A 202 -29.68 -24.64 34.87
CA GLU A 202 -29.72 -24.70 33.43
C GLU A 202 -28.44 -25.38 32.89
N LYS A 203 -28.55 -26.66 32.48
CA LYS A 203 -27.42 -27.42 31.92
C LYS A 203 -27.00 -26.77 30.59
N ARG A 204 -25.71 -26.46 30.43
CA ARG A 204 -25.13 -26.16 29.14
C ARG A 204 -25.41 -27.35 28.23
N LYS A 205 -26.06 -27.14 27.08
CA LYS A 205 -26.16 -28.14 26.03
C LYS A 205 -24.75 -28.54 25.65
N GLU A 206 -24.35 -29.77 25.91
CA GLU A 206 -23.11 -30.36 25.41
C GLU A 206 -23.17 -30.36 23.89
N GLY A 207 -22.21 -29.67 23.24
CA GLY A 207 -22.11 -29.56 21.79
C GLY A 207 -21.96 -28.12 21.26
N GLY A 208 -22.20 -27.12 22.10
CA GLY A 208 -21.89 -25.74 21.75
C GLY A 208 -20.43 -25.43 22.09
N GLY A 209 -19.50 -25.63 21.14
CA GLY A 209 -18.28 -24.86 21.11
C GLY A 209 -18.64 -23.39 21.28
N ILE A 210 -17.67 -22.55 21.67
CA ILE A 210 -17.85 -21.12 21.80
C ILE A 210 -18.27 -20.60 20.41
N HIS A 211 -19.54 -20.82 20.06
CA HIS A 211 -20.25 -19.95 19.17
C HIS A 211 -20.43 -18.68 20.01
N ARG A 212 -19.42 -17.81 19.97
CA ARG A 212 -19.72 -16.40 19.95
C ARG A 212 -20.94 -16.34 19.02
N VAL A 213 -22.10 -16.02 19.53
CA VAL A 213 -23.08 -15.32 18.72
C VAL A 213 -22.24 -14.14 18.24
N GLU A 214 -21.72 -14.23 17.01
CA GLU A 214 -21.63 -13.04 16.23
C GLU A 214 -23.07 -12.49 16.36
N GLU A 215 -23.28 -11.54 17.24
CA GLU A 215 -24.12 -10.46 16.83
C GLU A 215 -23.49 -10.11 15.49
N VAL A 216 -24.10 -10.67 14.43
CA VAL A 216 -24.08 -10.04 13.14
C VAL A 216 -24.47 -8.62 13.55
N ILE A 217 -23.46 -7.75 13.64
CA ILE A 217 -23.67 -6.33 13.56
C ILE A 217 -24.30 -6.27 12.17
N VAL A 218 -25.62 -6.41 12.14
CA VAL A 218 -26.44 -6.04 11.01
C VAL A 218 -26.00 -4.61 10.86
N ALA A 219 -25.17 -4.38 9.85
CA ALA A 219 -24.87 -3.03 9.40
C ALA A 219 -26.24 -2.35 9.46
N PRO A 220 -26.39 -1.22 10.17
CA PRO A 220 -27.68 -0.56 10.29
C PRO A 220 -28.26 -0.60 8.88
N PRO A 221 -29.49 -1.07 8.69
CA PRO A 221 -30.06 -1.29 7.36
C PRO A 221 -29.70 -0.05 6.57
N ALA A 222 -29.08 -0.24 5.42
CA ALA A 222 -28.84 0.86 4.50
C ALA A 222 -30.17 1.62 4.49
N PRO A 223 -30.18 2.94 4.75
CA PRO A 223 -31.43 3.68 4.84
C PRO A 223 -32.24 3.23 3.65
N GLU A 224 -33.42 2.64 3.94
CA GLU A 224 -34.31 2.09 2.94
C GLU A 224 -34.30 3.06 1.78
N GLU A 225 -33.96 2.59 0.59
CA GLU A 225 -33.98 3.41 -0.62
C GLU A 225 -35.42 3.87 -0.73
N ALA A 226 -35.70 5.07 -0.24
CA ALA A 226 -37.00 5.67 -0.39
C ALA A 226 -37.22 5.71 -1.90
N GLU A 227 -38.25 4.97 -2.35
CA GLU A 227 -38.60 4.92 -3.76
C GLU A 227 -38.74 6.37 -4.26
N ILE A 228 -37.77 6.81 -5.03
CA ILE A 228 -37.69 8.17 -5.55
C ILE A 228 -38.81 8.26 -6.59
N PRO A 229 -39.77 9.17 -6.48
CA PRO A 229 -40.82 9.31 -7.47
C PRO A 229 -40.20 9.53 -8.87
N GLU A 230 -40.56 8.73 -9.83
CA GLU A 230 -40.03 8.79 -11.21
C GLU A 230 -40.08 10.21 -11.82
N GLU A 231 -41.06 11.02 -11.39
CA GLU A 231 -41.22 12.42 -11.82
C GLU A 231 -40.08 13.36 -11.43
N ARG A 232 -39.15 12.96 -10.52
CA ARG A 232 -38.00 13.76 -10.07
C ARG A 232 -36.69 13.34 -10.71
N LEU A 233 -36.70 12.25 -11.46
CA LEU A 233 -35.52 11.72 -12.08
C LEU A 233 -35.14 12.54 -13.33
N GLU A 234 -34.00 13.22 -13.29
CA GLU A 234 -33.43 13.95 -14.43
C GLU A 234 -32.30 13.09 -15.07
N PRO A 235 -32.12 13.17 -16.41
CA PRO A 235 -30.98 12.50 -17.06
C PRO A 235 -29.67 13.01 -16.46
N ARG A 236 -28.74 12.09 -16.13
CA ARG A 236 -27.39 12.46 -15.66
C ARG A 236 -26.32 12.11 -16.67
N ALA A 237 -25.18 12.79 -16.58
CA ALA A 237 -24.00 12.47 -17.36
C ALA A 237 -23.51 11.04 -17.08
N PRO A 238 -23.07 10.28 -18.12
CA PRO A 238 -22.45 9.00 -17.92
C PRO A 238 -21.06 9.14 -17.28
N ILE A 239 -20.72 8.18 -16.43
CA ILE A 239 -19.39 8.04 -15.85
C ILE A 239 -18.67 6.92 -16.60
N ILE A 240 -17.56 7.24 -17.24
CA ILE A 240 -16.82 6.32 -18.10
C ILE A 240 -15.42 6.10 -17.55
N THR A 241 -15.00 4.84 -17.39
CA THR A 241 -13.63 4.50 -16.97
C THR A 241 -12.82 3.94 -18.15
N PHE A 242 -11.58 4.41 -18.30
CA PHE A 242 -10.63 3.86 -19.27
C PHE A 242 -9.76 2.79 -18.61
N MET A 243 -9.82 1.56 -19.14
CA MET A 243 -9.05 0.42 -18.64
C MET A 243 -8.21 -0.24 -19.75
N GLY A 244 -7.24 -1.06 -19.39
CA GLY A 244 -6.41 -1.82 -20.31
C GLY A 244 -4.96 -1.90 -19.88
N HIS A 245 -4.13 -2.51 -20.71
CA HIS A 245 -2.72 -2.75 -20.42
C HIS A 245 -1.87 -1.46 -20.36
N VAL A 246 -0.72 -1.51 -19.68
CA VAL A 246 0.32 -0.47 -19.77
C VAL A 246 0.76 -0.36 -21.24
N ASP A 247 1.18 0.82 -21.68
CA ASP A 247 1.65 1.10 -23.07
C ASP A 247 0.62 0.92 -24.20
N HIS A 248 -0.64 0.56 -23.91
CA HIS A 248 -1.72 0.58 -24.91
C HIS A 248 -2.22 1.99 -25.23
N GLY A 249 -1.66 3.02 -24.58
CA GLY A 249 -1.90 4.42 -24.86
C GLY A 249 -3.17 4.99 -24.22
N LYS A 250 -3.63 4.45 -23.08
CA LYS A 250 -4.76 5.00 -22.28
C LYS A 250 -4.59 6.48 -21.99
N THR A 251 -3.51 6.84 -21.30
CA THR A 251 -3.23 8.23 -20.89
C THR A 251 -3.08 9.15 -22.10
N SER A 252 -2.48 8.66 -23.21
CA SER A 252 -2.39 9.43 -24.45
C SER A 252 -3.77 9.68 -25.10
N LEU A 253 -4.66 8.68 -25.05
CA LEU A 253 -6.02 8.80 -25.54
C LEU A 253 -6.82 9.81 -24.71
N ILE A 254 -6.70 9.73 -23.40
CA ILE A 254 -7.31 10.63 -22.43
C ILE A 254 -6.79 12.07 -22.59
N ASP A 255 -5.48 12.24 -22.74
CA ASP A 255 -4.87 13.54 -23.00
C ASP A 255 -5.40 14.20 -24.29
N CYS A 256 -5.63 13.39 -25.33
CA CYS A 256 -6.22 13.86 -26.55
C CYS A 256 -7.68 14.29 -26.35
N ILE A 257 -8.48 13.53 -25.60
CA ILE A 257 -9.86 13.86 -25.24
C ILE A 257 -9.92 15.17 -24.44
N ARG A 258 -9.03 15.34 -23.44
CA ARG A 258 -8.94 16.56 -22.61
C ARG A 258 -8.33 17.75 -23.34
N LYS A 259 -7.69 17.56 -24.50
CA LYS A 259 -6.84 18.56 -25.16
C LYS A 259 -5.76 19.08 -24.21
N ALA A 260 -5.18 18.19 -23.39
CA ALA A 260 -4.19 18.48 -22.36
C ALA A 260 -2.95 17.57 -22.54
N LYS A 261 -1.90 17.78 -21.77
CA LYS A 261 -0.67 16.97 -21.79
C LYS A 261 -0.31 16.54 -20.35
N VAL A 262 -1.14 15.74 -19.74
CA VAL A 262 -0.95 15.27 -18.36
C VAL A 262 0.14 14.22 -18.30
N ALA A 263 0.14 13.27 -19.24
CA ALA A 263 1.15 12.22 -19.35
C ALA A 263 2.61 12.75 -19.36
N ALA A 264 2.84 13.91 -19.98
CA ALA A 264 4.16 14.52 -20.01
C ALA A 264 4.59 15.13 -18.65
N GLY A 265 3.64 15.34 -17.73
CA GLY A 265 3.89 15.88 -16.38
C GLY A 265 4.03 14.82 -15.30
N GLU A 266 3.59 13.60 -15.55
CA GLU A 266 3.67 12.48 -14.61
C GLU A 266 5.06 11.83 -14.59
N ALA A 267 5.49 11.43 -13.39
CA ALA A 267 6.77 10.75 -13.23
C ALA A 267 6.78 9.41 -13.98
N GLY A 268 7.76 9.23 -14.85
CA GLY A 268 7.86 8.03 -15.68
C GLY A 268 6.89 7.98 -16.87
N GLY A 269 6.05 9.00 -17.08
CA GLY A 269 5.07 9.03 -18.18
C GLY A 269 3.94 8.01 -18.02
N ILE A 270 3.68 7.53 -16.82
CA ILE A 270 2.64 6.53 -16.49
C ILE A 270 1.66 7.11 -15.45
N THR A 271 0.37 6.84 -15.65
CA THR A 271 -0.66 7.22 -14.67
C THR A 271 -0.55 6.34 -13.42
N GLN A 272 -0.43 6.97 -12.26
CA GLN A 272 -0.27 6.30 -10.96
C GLN A 272 -1.39 6.66 -9.96
N HIS A 273 -2.26 7.60 -10.31
CA HIS A 273 -3.41 8.04 -9.51
C HIS A 273 -4.71 7.88 -10.31
N ILE A 274 -5.85 7.81 -9.61
CA ILE A 274 -7.14 7.87 -10.27
C ILE A 274 -7.48 9.33 -10.56
N GLY A 275 -7.51 9.71 -11.84
CA GLY A 275 -7.96 11.02 -12.28
C GLY A 275 -9.46 11.02 -12.59
N ALA A 276 -10.19 12.04 -12.13
CA ALA A 276 -11.59 12.24 -12.50
C ALA A 276 -11.77 13.63 -13.13
N TYR A 277 -12.41 13.72 -14.27
CA TYR A 277 -12.63 14.99 -14.98
C TYR A 277 -13.85 14.95 -15.88
N SER A 278 -14.37 16.13 -16.23
CA SER A 278 -15.52 16.28 -17.12
C SER A 278 -15.10 16.72 -18.51
N VAL A 279 -15.72 16.13 -19.52
CA VAL A 279 -15.57 16.46 -20.93
C VAL A 279 -16.95 16.84 -21.48
N ASP A 280 -17.01 17.93 -22.27
CA ASP A 280 -18.22 18.34 -22.98
C ASP A 280 -18.06 18.00 -24.46
N LEU A 281 -18.96 17.18 -24.99
CA LEU A 281 -19.03 16.82 -26.42
C LEU A 281 -20.42 17.20 -26.94
N ASP A 282 -20.47 18.13 -27.89
CA ASP A 282 -21.71 18.59 -28.56
C ASP A 282 -22.86 18.97 -27.60
N GLY A 283 -22.52 19.47 -26.40
CA GLY A 283 -23.49 19.83 -25.37
C GLY A 283 -23.84 18.73 -24.39
N HIS A 284 -23.34 17.51 -24.59
CA HIS A 284 -23.47 16.39 -23.65
C HIS A 284 -22.22 16.31 -22.76
N ARG A 285 -22.44 16.29 -21.46
CA ARG A 285 -21.34 16.13 -20.48
C ARG A 285 -21.05 14.65 -20.26
N ILE A 286 -19.77 14.31 -20.26
CA ILE A 286 -19.24 12.98 -19.96
C ILE A 286 -18.28 13.12 -18.81
N THR A 287 -18.39 12.26 -17.79
CA THR A 287 -17.40 12.17 -16.70
C THR A 287 -16.47 11.01 -16.97
N VAL A 288 -15.19 11.30 -17.02
CA VAL A 288 -14.15 10.32 -17.32
C VAL A 288 -13.31 10.05 -16.09
N LEU A 289 -13.08 8.76 -15.83
CA LEU A 289 -12.15 8.26 -14.82
C LEU A 289 -10.94 7.61 -15.51
N ASP A 290 -9.76 8.11 -15.20
CA ASP A 290 -8.50 7.49 -15.60
C ASP A 290 -8.00 6.54 -14.53
N THR A 291 -7.72 5.29 -14.89
CA THR A 291 -7.21 4.28 -13.97
C THR A 291 -5.82 3.81 -14.37
N PRO A 292 -4.90 3.62 -13.39
CA PRO A 292 -3.57 3.08 -13.66
C PRO A 292 -3.63 1.69 -14.30
N GLY A 293 -2.81 1.46 -15.34
CA GLY A 293 -2.78 0.18 -16.06
C GLY A 293 -1.98 -0.93 -15.37
N HIS A 294 -1.09 -0.57 -14.44
CA HIS A 294 -0.17 -1.50 -13.82
C HIS A 294 -0.85 -2.51 -12.89
N ALA A 295 -0.32 -3.75 -12.83
CA ALA A 295 -0.83 -4.85 -11.97
C ALA A 295 -0.95 -4.45 -10.49
N ALA A 296 -0.01 -3.65 -9.96
CA ALA A 296 -0.06 -3.16 -8.59
C ALA A 296 -1.38 -2.45 -8.22
N PHE A 297 -2.10 -1.90 -9.19
CA PHE A 297 -3.30 -1.10 -8.98
C PHE A 297 -4.61 -1.85 -9.27
N THR A 298 -4.62 -3.20 -9.08
CA THR A 298 -5.82 -4.04 -9.27
C THR A 298 -7.04 -3.54 -8.48
N ALA A 299 -6.84 -3.16 -7.21
CA ALA A 299 -7.90 -2.60 -6.37
C ALA A 299 -8.49 -1.30 -6.93
N MET A 300 -7.64 -0.44 -7.53
CA MET A 300 -8.10 0.80 -8.17
C MET A 300 -8.91 0.52 -9.44
N ARG A 301 -8.55 -0.49 -10.24
CA ARG A 301 -9.32 -0.91 -11.42
C ARG A 301 -10.67 -1.49 -11.04
N ALA A 302 -10.71 -2.39 -10.04
CA ALA A 302 -11.96 -2.95 -9.53
C ALA A 302 -12.91 -1.83 -9.05
N ARG A 303 -12.39 -0.88 -8.30
CA ARG A 303 -13.13 0.30 -7.81
C ARG A 303 -13.61 1.17 -8.96
N GLY A 304 -12.74 1.46 -9.94
CA GLY A 304 -13.11 2.18 -11.16
C GLY A 304 -14.30 1.54 -11.85
N ALA A 305 -14.33 0.21 -12.02
CA ALA A 305 -15.44 -0.51 -12.61
C ALA A 305 -16.74 -0.38 -11.82
N HIS A 306 -16.70 -0.43 -10.47
CA HIS A 306 -17.89 -0.32 -9.62
C HIS A 306 -18.51 1.08 -9.59
N VAL A 307 -17.73 2.11 -9.89
CA VAL A 307 -18.18 3.52 -9.86
C VAL A 307 -18.85 3.93 -11.17
N THR A 308 -18.51 3.26 -12.26
CA THR A 308 -18.81 3.70 -13.63
C THR A 308 -19.98 2.96 -14.26
N ASP A 309 -20.60 3.62 -15.22
CA ASP A 309 -21.68 3.07 -16.02
C ASP A 309 -21.15 2.30 -17.25
N ILE A 310 -20.04 2.78 -17.80
CA ILE A 310 -19.43 2.24 -19.01
C ILE A 310 -17.90 2.13 -18.81
N VAL A 311 -17.33 1.01 -19.24
CA VAL A 311 -15.88 0.81 -19.29
C VAL A 311 -15.39 0.89 -20.74
N VAL A 312 -14.47 1.80 -21.03
CA VAL A 312 -13.76 1.84 -22.31
C VAL A 312 -12.47 1.04 -22.17
N LEU A 313 -12.47 -0.13 -22.80
CA LEU A 313 -11.31 -1.03 -22.81
C LEU A 313 -10.35 -0.64 -23.95
N VAL A 314 -9.17 -0.15 -23.60
CA VAL A 314 -8.16 0.27 -24.57
C VAL A 314 -7.22 -0.90 -24.88
N VAL A 315 -7.19 -1.32 -26.14
CA VAL A 315 -6.35 -2.40 -26.65
C VAL A 315 -5.50 -1.87 -27.81
N ALA A 316 -4.20 -2.09 -27.77
CA ALA A 316 -3.33 -1.68 -28.88
C ALA A 316 -3.45 -2.67 -30.05
N ALA A 317 -3.58 -2.14 -31.26
CA ALA A 317 -3.79 -2.94 -32.49
C ALA A 317 -2.57 -3.77 -32.91
N ASP A 318 -1.37 -3.41 -32.41
CA ASP A 318 -0.10 -4.11 -32.63
C ASP A 318 0.14 -5.26 -31.66
N ASP A 319 -0.20 -5.05 -30.36
CA ASP A 319 0.08 -6.00 -29.28
C ASP A 319 -1.07 -7.01 -29.08
N GLY A 320 -2.32 -6.57 -29.17
CA GLY A 320 -3.51 -7.37 -28.89
C GLY A 320 -3.85 -7.46 -27.40
N ILE A 321 -4.54 -8.54 -27.01
CA ILE A 321 -4.99 -8.73 -25.60
C ILE A 321 -3.83 -9.22 -24.75
N MET A 322 -3.50 -8.43 -23.72
CA MET A 322 -2.47 -8.71 -22.73
C MET A 322 -3.07 -9.15 -21.37
N PRO A 323 -2.30 -9.75 -20.44
CA PRO A 323 -2.84 -10.25 -19.18
C PRO A 323 -3.64 -9.21 -18.36
N GLN A 324 -3.16 -7.95 -18.32
CA GLN A 324 -3.87 -6.87 -17.61
C GLN A 324 -5.16 -6.45 -18.34
N THR A 325 -5.25 -6.66 -19.65
CA THR A 325 -6.48 -6.46 -20.42
C THR A 325 -7.52 -7.51 -20.03
N LYS A 326 -7.13 -8.78 -19.87
CA LYS A 326 -8.01 -9.86 -19.38
C LYS A 326 -8.52 -9.58 -17.98
N GLU A 327 -7.65 -9.09 -17.10
CA GLU A 327 -8.01 -8.66 -15.75
C GLU A 327 -9.05 -7.52 -15.77
N ALA A 328 -8.86 -6.51 -16.65
CA ALA A 328 -9.80 -5.42 -16.81
C ALA A 328 -11.18 -5.91 -17.30
N ILE A 329 -11.21 -6.86 -18.25
CA ILE A 329 -12.44 -7.50 -18.73
C ILE A 329 -13.14 -8.24 -17.57
N ALA A 330 -12.38 -8.97 -16.74
CA ALA A 330 -12.94 -9.68 -15.60
C ALA A 330 -13.55 -8.73 -14.57
N HIS A 331 -12.89 -7.60 -14.27
CA HIS A 331 -13.42 -6.58 -13.37
C HIS A 331 -14.70 -5.92 -13.91
N ALA A 332 -14.72 -5.55 -15.19
CA ALA A 332 -15.88 -4.96 -15.84
C ALA A 332 -17.08 -5.93 -15.84
N LYS A 333 -16.85 -7.21 -16.17
CA LYS A 333 -17.88 -8.27 -16.12
C LYS A 333 -18.39 -8.52 -14.69
N ALA A 334 -17.49 -8.53 -13.70
CA ALA A 334 -17.85 -8.70 -12.30
C ALA A 334 -18.70 -7.54 -11.76
N ALA A 335 -18.43 -6.32 -12.22
CA ALA A 335 -19.22 -5.13 -11.90
C ALA A 335 -20.54 -5.03 -12.70
N GLY A 336 -20.73 -5.87 -13.73
CA GLY A 336 -21.95 -5.86 -14.56
C GLY A 336 -22.08 -4.65 -15.47
N VAL A 337 -20.96 -3.92 -15.74
CA VAL A 337 -20.96 -2.69 -16.53
C VAL A 337 -20.75 -2.99 -18.01
N LYS A 338 -21.29 -2.10 -18.88
CA LYS A 338 -21.14 -2.19 -20.32
C LYS A 338 -19.71 -1.90 -20.75
N ILE A 339 -19.23 -2.64 -21.75
CA ILE A 339 -17.84 -2.52 -22.27
C ILE A 339 -17.88 -2.03 -23.69
N VAL A 340 -17.19 -0.91 -23.95
CA VAL A 340 -16.88 -0.39 -25.29
C VAL A 340 -15.39 -0.57 -25.52
N VAL A 341 -14.98 -1.05 -26.68
CA VAL A 341 -13.58 -1.33 -26.98
C VAL A 341 -12.98 -0.25 -27.89
N ALA A 342 -11.92 0.39 -27.42
CA ALA A 342 -11.09 1.30 -28.21
C ALA A 342 -9.84 0.57 -28.70
N ILE A 343 -9.77 0.25 -29.99
CA ILE A 343 -8.60 -0.38 -30.62
C ILE A 343 -7.63 0.73 -31.02
N ASN A 344 -6.69 1.02 -30.13
CA ASN A 344 -5.74 2.13 -30.27
C ASN A 344 -4.53 1.75 -31.15
N LYS A 345 -3.73 2.76 -31.54
CA LYS A 345 -2.58 2.64 -32.43
C LYS A 345 -2.96 2.11 -33.82
N ALA A 346 -4.19 2.36 -34.28
CA ALA A 346 -4.67 1.93 -35.59
C ALA A 346 -3.87 2.51 -36.79
N ASP A 347 -3.08 3.57 -36.55
CA ASP A 347 -2.21 4.24 -37.53
C ASP A 347 -0.89 3.50 -37.79
N LEU A 348 -0.52 2.51 -37.01
CA LEU A 348 0.70 1.75 -37.21
C LEU A 348 0.58 0.77 -38.38
N LYS A 349 1.67 0.57 -39.11
CA LYS A 349 1.72 -0.42 -40.23
C LYS A 349 1.59 -1.87 -39.74
N THR A 350 1.88 -2.11 -38.45
CA THR A 350 1.78 -3.41 -37.77
C THR A 350 0.40 -3.65 -37.18
N ALA A 351 -0.50 -2.66 -37.24
CA ALA A 351 -1.84 -2.76 -36.68
C ALA A 351 -2.64 -3.87 -37.39
N ASN A 352 -3.24 -4.74 -36.57
CA ASN A 352 -4.11 -5.83 -37.05
C ASN A 352 -5.40 -5.84 -36.23
N ILE A 353 -6.40 -5.12 -36.72
CA ILE A 353 -7.69 -4.94 -36.04
C ILE A 353 -8.47 -6.27 -35.99
N ASP A 354 -8.44 -7.08 -37.04
CA ASP A 354 -9.18 -8.34 -37.13
C ASP A 354 -8.63 -9.36 -36.12
N ARG A 355 -7.31 -9.38 -35.90
CA ARG A 355 -6.68 -10.20 -34.84
C ARG A 355 -7.19 -9.80 -33.45
N VAL A 356 -7.26 -8.50 -33.16
CA VAL A 356 -7.76 -8.01 -31.87
C VAL A 356 -9.23 -8.39 -31.68
N LYS A 357 -10.07 -8.23 -32.73
CA LYS A 357 -11.49 -8.62 -32.68
C LYS A 357 -11.67 -10.11 -32.44
N SER A 358 -10.85 -10.97 -33.06
CA SER A 358 -10.87 -12.41 -32.82
C SER A 358 -10.50 -12.75 -31.35
N GLN A 359 -9.46 -12.11 -30.80
CA GLN A 359 -9.07 -12.30 -29.41
C GLN A 359 -10.14 -11.81 -28.42
N LEU A 360 -10.86 -10.73 -28.75
CA LEU A 360 -11.98 -10.23 -27.93
C LEU A 360 -13.12 -11.25 -27.90
N GLN A 361 -13.42 -11.87 -29.05
CA GLN A 361 -14.41 -12.93 -29.14
C GLN A 361 -14.03 -14.15 -28.27
N ASP A 362 -12.75 -14.53 -28.24
CA ASP A 362 -12.25 -15.61 -27.38
C ASP A 362 -12.45 -15.31 -25.88
N GLU A 363 -12.38 -14.03 -25.49
CA GLU A 363 -12.66 -13.57 -24.12
C GLU A 363 -14.16 -13.32 -23.85
N GLY A 364 -15.05 -13.64 -24.82
CA GLY A 364 -16.50 -13.50 -24.70
C GLY A 364 -17.00 -12.07 -24.85
N LEU A 365 -16.30 -11.25 -25.64
CA LEU A 365 -16.68 -9.91 -26.10
C LEU A 365 -16.82 -9.95 -27.61
N ALA A 366 -17.95 -10.42 -28.11
CA ALA A 366 -18.18 -10.52 -29.55
C ALA A 366 -18.41 -9.12 -30.15
N PRO A 367 -17.62 -8.71 -31.17
CA PRO A 367 -17.81 -7.42 -31.84
C PRO A 367 -19.17 -7.31 -32.52
N GLU A 368 -19.74 -6.11 -32.55
CA GLU A 368 -20.98 -5.79 -33.26
C GLU A 368 -20.91 -6.16 -34.75
N ASP A 369 -19.78 -5.88 -35.42
CA ASP A 369 -19.54 -6.25 -36.83
C ASP A 369 -19.68 -7.75 -37.09
N TRP A 370 -19.53 -8.60 -36.08
CA TRP A 370 -19.64 -10.07 -36.16
C TRP A 370 -20.92 -10.60 -35.54
N GLY A 371 -21.90 -9.71 -35.25
CA GLY A 371 -23.20 -10.05 -34.70
C GLY A 371 -23.20 -10.21 -33.18
N GLY A 372 -22.26 -9.60 -32.47
CA GLY A 372 -22.22 -9.50 -31.00
C GLY A 372 -22.76 -8.17 -30.48
N ASP A 373 -22.58 -7.93 -29.18
CA ASP A 373 -23.09 -6.76 -28.46
C ASP A 373 -22.01 -5.75 -28.07
N THR A 374 -20.75 -5.98 -28.48
CA THR A 374 -19.61 -5.13 -28.06
C THR A 374 -19.22 -4.16 -29.18
N ILE A 375 -19.34 -2.87 -28.91
CA ILE A 375 -18.91 -1.83 -29.85
C ILE A 375 -17.37 -1.76 -29.86
N CYS A 376 -16.78 -1.87 -31.06
CA CYS A 376 -15.32 -1.82 -31.24
C CYS A 376 -14.96 -0.67 -32.20
N VAL A 377 -14.28 0.36 -31.68
CA VAL A 377 -13.90 1.56 -32.44
C VAL A 377 -12.39 1.59 -32.64
N PRO A 378 -11.89 1.61 -33.89
CA PRO A 378 -10.48 1.85 -34.16
C PRO A 378 -10.15 3.33 -33.94
N VAL A 379 -9.09 3.59 -33.13
CA VAL A 379 -8.67 4.95 -32.80
C VAL A 379 -7.16 5.13 -32.95
N SER A 380 -6.72 6.36 -33.13
CA SER A 380 -5.32 6.76 -32.98
C SER A 380 -5.20 7.95 -32.05
N ALA A 381 -4.76 7.70 -30.83
CA ALA A 381 -4.52 8.74 -29.84
C ALA A 381 -3.47 9.76 -30.31
N LEU A 382 -2.48 9.32 -31.11
CA LEU A 382 -1.40 10.17 -31.61
C LEU A 382 -1.89 11.16 -32.68
N LYS A 383 -2.76 10.69 -33.58
CA LYS A 383 -3.31 11.52 -34.67
C LYS A 383 -4.63 12.19 -34.35
N GLY A 384 -5.29 11.76 -33.27
CA GLY A 384 -6.63 12.23 -32.90
C GLY A 384 -7.75 11.65 -33.79
N GLU A 385 -7.49 10.56 -34.52
CA GLU A 385 -8.47 9.91 -35.41
C GLU A 385 -9.38 8.97 -34.61
N GLY A 386 -10.69 8.95 -34.89
CA GLY A 386 -11.68 8.04 -34.30
C GLY A 386 -12.11 8.36 -32.88
N ILE A 387 -11.61 9.45 -32.25
CA ILE A 387 -11.91 9.80 -30.87
C ILE A 387 -13.36 10.27 -30.71
N ASP A 388 -13.82 11.14 -31.58
CA ASP A 388 -15.20 11.64 -31.55
C ASP A 388 -16.19 10.48 -31.78
N THR A 389 -15.87 9.53 -32.67
CA THR A 389 -16.67 8.31 -32.88
C THR A 389 -16.71 7.43 -31.62
N LEU A 390 -15.60 7.29 -30.90
CA LEU A 390 -15.55 6.55 -29.65
C LEU A 390 -16.42 7.18 -28.58
N LEU A 391 -16.37 8.49 -28.44
CA LEU A 391 -17.18 9.23 -27.46
C LEU A 391 -18.68 9.20 -27.83
N GLN A 392 -19.01 9.30 -29.12
CA GLN A 392 -20.38 9.15 -29.61
C GLN A 392 -20.92 7.74 -29.37
N ALA A 393 -20.11 6.70 -29.60
CA ALA A 393 -20.47 5.32 -29.27
C ALA A 393 -20.75 5.11 -27.77
N ALA A 394 -19.91 5.70 -26.91
CA ALA A 394 -20.12 5.66 -25.48
C ALA A 394 -21.36 6.44 -25.02
N LEU A 395 -21.69 7.57 -25.66
CA LEU A 395 -22.93 8.32 -25.41
C LEU A 395 -24.15 7.52 -25.85
N LEU A 396 -24.11 6.87 -27.00
CA LEU A 396 -25.19 6.03 -27.49
C LEU A 396 -25.49 4.87 -26.51
N GLU A 397 -24.44 4.22 -26.00
CA GLU A 397 -24.61 3.17 -25.00
C GLU A 397 -25.16 3.73 -23.67
N ALA A 398 -24.76 4.95 -23.28
CA ALA A 398 -25.29 5.65 -22.12
C ALA A 398 -26.78 6.00 -22.25
N GLU A 399 -27.24 6.38 -23.43
CA GLU A 399 -28.67 6.62 -23.73
C GLU A 399 -29.48 5.34 -23.60
N MET A 400 -28.95 4.21 -24.05
CA MET A 400 -29.60 2.91 -23.91
C MET A 400 -29.71 2.45 -22.46
N LEU A 401 -28.81 2.90 -21.57
CA LEU A 401 -28.85 2.63 -20.13
C LEU A 401 -29.84 3.51 -19.37
N GLU A 402 -30.44 4.53 -20.00
CA GLU A 402 -31.39 5.46 -19.40
C GLU A 402 -30.93 6.02 -18.04
N LEU A 403 -29.68 6.52 -17.98
CA LEU A 403 -29.08 6.99 -16.73
C LEU A 403 -29.82 8.20 -16.15
N ARG A 404 -30.46 8.04 -14.99
CA ARG A 404 -31.24 9.07 -14.31
C ARG A 404 -30.80 9.23 -12.86
N ALA A 405 -30.89 10.44 -12.31
CA ALA A 405 -30.67 10.73 -10.91
C ALA A 405 -31.56 11.88 -10.45
N ASP A 406 -31.93 11.91 -9.16
CA ASP A 406 -32.65 13.05 -8.56
C ASP A 406 -31.62 14.08 -8.03
N PRO A 407 -31.51 15.29 -8.63
CA PRO A 407 -30.56 16.30 -8.17
C PRO A 407 -31.01 16.99 -6.84
N LYS A 408 -32.24 16.78 -6.39
CA LYS A 408 -32.80 17.37 -5.17
C LYS A 408 -32.81 16.45 -3.96
N ALA A 409 -32.51 15.17 -4.16
CA ALA A 409 -32.38 14.20 -3.08
C ALA A 409 -31.20 14.54 -2.17
N PRO A 410 -31.14 14.00 -0.95
CA PRO A 410 -29.95 14.06 -0.11
C PRO A 410 -28.72 13.52 -0.86
N CYS A 411 -27.62 14.26 -0.81
CA CYS A 411 -26.44 13.91 -1.60
C CYS A 411 -25.82 12.60 -1.12
N ARG A 412 -25.62 11.67 -2.07
CA ARG A 412 -24.76 10.51 -1.93
C ARG A 412 -23.64 10.59 -2.97
N ALA A 413 -22.40 10.61 -2.50
CA ALA A 413 -21.24 10.72 -3.35
C ALA A 413 -20.20 9.66 -2.99
N LEU A 414 -19.50 9.14 -4.00
CA LEU A 414 -18.47 8.14 -3.79
C LEU A 414 -17.08 8.77 -3.77
N VAL A 415 -16.22 8.34 -2.83
CA VAL A 415 -14.84 8.76 -2.74
C VAL A 415 -14.00 8.02 -3.77
N ILE A 416 -13.45 8.75 -4.72
CA ILE A 416 -12.56 8.22 -5.75
C ILE A 416 -11.13 8.16 -5.25
N GLU A 417 -10.68 9.26 -4.62
CA GLU A 417 -9.34 9.36 -4.09
C GLU A 417 -9.31 10.31 -2.90
N SER A 418 -8.39 10.07 -1.96
CA SER A 418 -8.22 10.92 -0.79
C SER A 418 -6.75 11.21 -0.52
N ARG A 419 -6.47 12.46 -0.09
CA ARG A 419 -5.12 12.94 0.16
C ARG A 419 -5.06 13.94 1.31
N VAL A 420 -3.87 14.18 1.83
CA VAL A 420 -3.63 15.22 2.84
C VAL A 420 -2.82 16.35 2.22
N GLU A 421 -3.44 17.50 2.04
CA GLU A 421 -2.75 18.68 1.52
C GLU A 421 -2.26 19.59 2.65
N PRO A 422 -0.99 20.03 2.60
CA PRO A 422 -0.48 21.00 3.57
C PRO A 422 -1.30 22.29 3.56
N GLY A 423 -1.82 22.68 4.73
CA GLY A 423 -2.62 23.89 4.89
C GLY A 423 -4.12 23.76 4.62
N LYS A 424 -4.57 22.77 3.84
CA LYS A 424 -5.98 22.47 3.60
C LYS A 424 -6.50 21.31 4.48
N GLY A 425 -5.59 20.41 4.88
CA GLY A 425 -5.91 19.21 5.63
C GLY A 425 -6.39 18.04 4.75
N PRO A 426 -7.20 17.13 5.30
CA PRO A 426 -7.78 16.02 4.55
C PRO A 426 -8.70 16.54 3.45
N THR A 427 -8.47 16.08 2.22
CA THR A 427 -9.25 16.37 1.02
C THR A 427 -9.59 15.08 0.30
N ALA A 428 -10.74 15.02 -0.35
CA ALA A 428 -11.13 13.88 -1.15
C ALA A 428 -11.76 14.32 -2.47
N THR A 429 -11.45 13.58 -3.53
CA THR A 429 -12.13 13.69 -4.82
C THR A 429 -13.36 12.79 -4.79
N LEU A 430 -14.52 13.38 -5.06
CA LEU A 430 -15.83 12.74 -4.98
C LEU A 430 -16.53 12.81 -6.32
N ILE A 431 -17.41 11.83 -6.57
CA ILE A 431 -18.42 11.91 -7.62
C ILE A 431 -19.79 11.71 -6.96
N PRO A 432 -20.67 12.72 -6.93
CA PRO A 432 -22.04 12.55 -6.50
C PRO A 432 -22.78 11.61 -7.46
N GLN A 433 -23.43 10.60 -6.93
CA GLN A 433 -24.27 9.67 -7.70
C GLN A 433 -25.74 10.16 -7.70
N ILE A 434 -26.20 10.64 -6.55
CA ILE A 434 -27.55 11.16 -6.33
C ILE A 434 -27.42 12.47 -5.55
N GLY A 435 -28.34 13.40 -5.78
CA GLY A 435 -28.37 14.68 -5.08
C GLY A 435 -27.31 15.66 -5.55
N THR A 436 -27.27 16.81 -4.90
CA THR A 436 -26.32 17.90 -5.20
C THR A 436 -25.58 18.29 -3.95
N ILE A 437 -24.25 18.16 -3.95
CA ILE A 437 -23.41 18.61 -2.84
C ILE A 437 -23.21 20.11 -2.90
N ARG A 438 -23.30 20.80 -1.74
CA ARG A 438 -23.17 22.26 -1.62
C ARG A 438 -22.20 22.65 -0.53
N ILE A 439 -21.66 23.86 -0.64
CA ILE A 439 -20.82 24.43 0.43
C ILE A 439 -21.66 24.59 1.68
N GLY A 440 -21.17 24.09 2.82
CA GLY A 440 -21.85 24.14 4.11
C GLY A 440 -22.68 22.91 4.46
N THR A 441 -22.87 21.96 3.55
CA THR A 441 -23.57 20.69 3.81
C THR A 441 -22.81 19.85 4.83
N PRO A 442 -23.44 19.41 5.92
CA PRO A 442 -22.87 18.44 6.83
C PRO A 442 -22.99 17.05 6.23
N PHE A 443 -21.95 16.23 6.42
CA PHE A 443 -21.90 14.89 5.86
C PHE A 443 -21.17 13.90 6.76
N ILE A 444 -21.39 12.62 6.49
CA ILE A 444 -20.61 11.52 7.03
C ILE A 444 -20.01 10.71 5.87
N CYS A 445 -18.78 10.28 6.02
CA CYS A 445 -18.09 9.41 5.08
C CYS A 445 -17.35 8.33 5.86
N GLY A 446 -17.79 7.07 5.74
CA GLY A 446 -17.31 5.97 6.55
C GLY A 446 -17.43 6.29 8.05
N GLN A 447 -16.31 6.39 8.74
CA GLN A 447 -16.21 6.74 10.16
C GLN A 447 -15.89 8.23 10.42
N PHE A 448 -15.71 9.03 9.37
CA PHE A 448 -15.35 10.43 9.50
C PHE A 448 -16.54 11.33 9.18
N SER A 449 -16.83 12.26 10.06
CA SER A 449 -17.82 13.31 9.84
C SER A 449 -17.13 14.56 9.27
N GLY A 450 -17.91 15.42 8.64
CA GLY A 450 -17.39 16.68 8.14
C GLY A 450 -18.47 17.66 7.76
N LYS A 451 -18.00 18.82 7.32
CA LYS A 451 -18.82 19.86 6.71
C LYS A 451 -18.08 20.41 5.51
N VAL A 452 -18.72 20.51 4.39
CA VAL A 452 -18.14 21.04 3.17
C VAL A 452 -17.70 22.47 3.38
N LYS A 453 -16.39 22.73 3.50
CA LYS A 453 -15.83 24.08 3.66
C LYS A 453 -15.62 24.77 2.33
N SER A 454 -15.08 24.05 1.37
CA SER A 454 -14.89 24.52 0.00
C SER A 454 -14.85 23.33 -0.96
N MET A 455 -15.19 23.59 -2.20
CA MET A 455 -15.15 22.62 -3.29
C MET A 455 -14.38 23.20 -4.47
N LEU A 456 -13.62 22.34 -5.13
CA LEU A 456 -12.88 22.70 -6.34
C LEU A 456 -13.32 21.76 -7.47
N SER A 457 -13.44 22.31 -8.68
CA SER A 457 -13.68 21.50 -9.89
C SER A 457 -12.42 20.71 -10.27
N ASP A 458 -12.54 19.83 -11.25
CA ASP A 458 -11.44 19.10 -11.91
C ASP A 458 -10.33 20.03 -12.47
N ARG A 459 -10.64 21.30 -12.74
CA ARG A 459 -9.72 22.33 -13.21
C ARG A 459 -9.14 23.19 -12.07
N GLY A 460 -9.41 22.83 -10.80
CA GLY A 460 -8.94 23.57 -9.63
C GLY A 460 -9.69 24.90 -9.38
N GLN A 461 -10.82 25.13 -10.05
CA GLN A 461 -11.63 26.33 -9.84
C GLN A 461 -12.62 26.12 -8.69
N PRO A 462 -12.83 27.13 -7.83
CA PRO A 462 -13.81 27.02 -6.75
C PRO A 462 -15.23 26.99 -7.31
N ILE A 463 -16.01 26.01 -6.88
CA ILE A 463 -17.42 25.83 -7.21
C ILE A 463 -18.27 25.87 -5.96
N ARG A 464 -19.55 26.25 -6.09
CA ARG A 464 -20.49 26.34 -4.94
C ARG A 464 -21.36 25.11 -4.79
N GLU A 465 -21.66 24.42 -5.89
CA GLU A 465 -22.49 23.22 -5.95
C GLU A 465 -21.98 22.28 -7.04
N ALA A 466 -22.15 20.98 -6.81
CA ALA A 466 -21.85 19.94 -7.77
C ALA A 466 -23.01 18.93 -7.78
N GLY A 467 -23.62 18.77 -8.95
CA GLY A 467 -24.72 17.84 -9.19
C GLY A 467 -24.22 16.42 -9.49
N PRO A 468 -25.15 15.49 -9.79
CA PRO A 468 -24.83 14.11 -10.12
C PRO A 468 -23.79 13.98 -11.24
N ALA A 469 -22.95 12.96 -11.13
CA ALA A 469 -21.85 12.64 -12.05
C ALA A 469 -20.81 13.78 -12.26
N THR A 470 -20.74 14.80 -11.42
CA THR A 470 -19.76 15.88 -11.53
C THR A 470 -18.58 15.61 -10.58
N PRO A 471 -17.35 15.41 -11.08
CA PRO A 471 -16.20 15.21 -10.21
C PRO A 471 -15.85 16.49 -9.44
N VAL A 472 -15.67 16.38 -8.15
CA VAL A 472 -15.40 17.51 -7.25
C VAL A 472 -14.40 17.14 -6.17
N GLU A 473 -13.43 18.01 -5.92
CA GLU A 473 -12.54 17.91 -4.77
C GLU A 473 -13.14 18.67 -3.59
N VAL A 474 -13.40 17.95 -2.49
CA VAL A 474 -14.06 18.49 -1.29
C VAL A 474 -13.06 18.61 -0.15
N ILE A 475 -13.11 19.74 0.54
CA ILE A 475 -12.32 20.06 1.71
C ILE A 475 -13.25 20.21 2.91
N GLY A 476 -12.92 19.59 4.05
CA GLY A 476 -13.71 19.75 5.27
C GLY A 476 -13.94 18.51 6.08
N PHE A 477 -13.27 17.43 5.76
CA PHE A 477 -13.28 16.17 6.51
C PHE A 477 -12.59 16.31 7.88
N SER A 478 -13.06 15.57 8.88
CA SER A 478 -12.41 15.46 10.21
C SER A 478 -11.18 14.56 10.19
N GLY A 479 -11.10 13.64 9.24
CA GLY A 479 -9.99 12.72 9.01
C GLY A 479 -9.96 12.29 7.56
N LEU A 480 -8.99 11.46 7.18
CA LEU A 480 -8.84 10.99 5.80
C LEU A 480 -9.85 9.86 5.53
N PRO A 481 -10.84 10.04 4.62
CA PRO A 481 -11.79 8.98 4.29
C PRO A 481 -11.11 7.86 3.51
N GLY A 482 -11.64 6.65 3.66
CA GLY A 482 -11.25 5.51 2.84
C GLY A 482 -11.69 5.71 1.39
N VAL A 483 -10.88 5.23 0.45
CA VAL A 483 -11.24 5.28 -0.97
C VAL A 483 -12.29 4.22 -1.26
N GLY A 484 -13.35 4.60 -1.99
CA GLY A 484 -14.54 3.75 -2.21
C GLY A 484 -15.59 3.84 -1.09
N GLU A 485 -15.36 4.65 -0.06
CA GLU A 485 -16.41 4.94 0.93
C GLU A 485 -17.45 5.90 0.36
N GLU A 486 -18.68 5.73 0.79
CA GLU A 486 -19.78 6.60 0.40
C GLU A 486 -19.89 7.79 1.36
N LEU A 487 -19.94 8.99 0.79
CA LEU A 487 -20.31 10.21 1.50
C LEU A 487 -21.82 10.37 1.47
N ILE A 488 -22.44 10.51 2.64
CA ILE A 488 -23.88 10.67 2.81
C ILE A 488 -24.14 12.03 3.46
N GLU A 489 -25.02 12.82 2.87
CA GLU A 489 -25.50 14.07 3.44
C GLU A 489 -26.33 13.81 4.70
N MET A 490 -26.16 14.65 5.70
CA MET A 490 -26.83 14.55 6.99
C MET A 490 -27.58 15.85 7.30
N ASP A 491 -28.66 15.75 8.06
CA ASP A 491 -29.50 16.91 8.44
C ASP A 491 -28.73 17.91 9.32
N SER A 492 -27.82 17.44 10.15
CA SER A 492 -27.06 18.30 11.05
C SER A 492 -25.62 17.83 11.27
N GLU A 493 -24.72 18.78 11.54
CA GLU A 493 -23.34 18.50 11.90
C GLU A 493 -23.21 17.68 13.20
N ARG A 494 -24.18 17.83 14.13
CA ARG A 494 -24.22 17.07 15.39
C ARG A 494 -24.57 15.61 15.17
N SER A 495 -25.55 15.32 14.31
CA SER A 495 -25.92 13.94 13.95
C SER A 495 -24.79 13.24 13.21
N ALA A 496 -24.16 13.93 12.26
CA ALA A 496 -22.99 13.42 11.54
C ALA A 496 -21.84 13.07 12.50
N LYS A 497 -21.54 13.97 13.43
CA LYS A 497 -20.45 13.77 14.41
C LYS A 497 -20.74 12.59 15.35
N ARG A 498 -21.96 12.50 15.90
CA ARG A 498 -22.35 11.39 16.78
C ARG A 498 -22.25 10.05 16.06
N LEU A 499 -22.78 9.95 14.86
CA LEU A 499 -22.71 8.72 14.07
C LEU A 499 -21.26 8.35 13.70
N GLY A 500 -20.41 9.36 13.42
CA GLY A 500 -18.98 9.15 13.18
C GLY A 500 -18.25 8.61 14.40
N GLU A 501 -18.53 9.17 15.58
CA GLU A 501 -17.96 8.71 16.85
C GLU A 501 -18.42 7.28 17.19
N GLU A 502 -19.69 6.94 17.00
CA GLU A 502 -20.25 5.60 17.17
C GLU A 502 -19.55 4.57 16.26
N ARG A 503 -19.39 4.91 14.97
CA ARG A 503 -18.68 4.03 14.00
C ARG A 503 -17.19 3.87 14.33
N LEU A 504 -16.52 4.95 14.76
CA LEU A 504 -15.12 4.92 15.17
C LEU A 504 -14.93 4.03 16.40
N GLU A 505 -15.82 4.12 17.38
CA GLU A 505 -15.78 3.31 18.59
C GLU A 505 -16.04 1.82 18.27
N ALA A 506 -17.04 1.54 17.44
CA ALA A 506 -17.31 0.18 16.95
C ALA A 506 -16.10 -0.42 16.21
N ALA A 507 -15.45 0.34 15.32
CA ALA A 507 -14.26 -0.09 14.62
C ALA A 507 -13.07 -0.33 15.58
N ARG A 508 -12.95 0.50 16.63
CA ARG A 508 -11.94 0.34 17.68
C ARG A 508 -12.17 -0.94 18.50
N ILE A 509 -13.42 -1.19 18.91
CA ILE A 509 -13.79 -2.40 19.64
C ILE A 509 -13.49 -3.65 18.79
N THR A 510 -13.84 -3.63 17.50
CA THR A 510 -13.57 -4.74 16.59
C THR A 510 -12.07 -5.00 16.44
N LYS A 511 -11.25 -3.95 16.28
CA LYS A 511 -9.79 -4.07 16.21
C LYS A 511 -9.18 -4.61 17.52
N LEU A 512 -9.72 -4.23 18.69
CA LEU A 512 -9.25 -4.71 19.98
C LEU A 512 -9.76 -6.13 20.32
N ALA A 513 -10.87 -6.54 19.73
CA ALA A 513 -11.47 -7.86 19.92
C ALA A 513 -10.77 -8.97 19.12
N THR A 514 -9.86 -8.63 18.20
CA THR A 514 -8.99 -9.61 17.53
C THR A 514 -8.22 -10.41 18.59
N PRO A 515 -8.31 -11.74 18.59
CA PRO A 515 -7.99 -12.54 19.77
C PRO A 515 -6.50 -12.49 20.11
N ARG A 516 -6.18 -12.08 21.33
CA ARG A 516 -4.84 -12.18 21.95
C ARG A 516 -4.26 -13.61 21.94
N ARG A 517 -5.05 -14.63 21.63
CA ARG A 517 -4.59 -16.02 21.50
C ARG A 517 -3.61 -16.21 20.34
N ALA A 518 -3.81 -15.50 19.23
CA ALA A 518 -2.85 -15.52 18.12
C ALA A 518 -1.48 -14.93 18.52
N ALA A 519 -1.44 -14.03 19.51
CA ALA A 519 -0.19 -13.41 19.95
C ALA A 519 0.72 -14.37 20.75
N LEU A 520 0.18 -15.34 21.46
CA LEU A 520 0.99 -16.35 22.18
C LEU A 520 1.50 -17.44 21.24
N GLU A 521 0.66 -17.92 20.33
CA GLU A 521 1.08 -18.86 19.28
C GLU A 521 2.09 -18.24 18.31
N THR A 522 1.91 -16.97 17.93
CA THR A 522 2.92 -16.24 17.12
C THR A 522 4.19 -15.92 17.91
N LEU A 523 4.13 -15.71 19.24
CA LEU A 523 5.32 -15.59 20.08
C LEU A 523 6.09 -16.91 20.21
N PHE A 524 5.41 -18.05 20.29
CA PHE A 524 6.08 -19.35 20.27
C PHE A 524 6.60 -19.70 18.87
N ALA A 525 5.85 -19.44 17.81
CA ALA A 525 6.30 -19.59 16.44
C ALA A 525 7.48 -18.64 16.12
N SER A 526 7.49 -17.40 16.64
CA SER A 526 8.62 -16.49 16.50
C SER A 526 9.84 -16.85 17.36
N ALA A 527 9.68 -17.65 18.39
CA ALA A 527 10.80 -18.22 19.14
C ALA A 527 11.46 -19.41 18.41
N GLU A 528 10.70 -20.17 17.62
CA GLU A 528 11.22 -21.18 16.70
C GLU A 528 11.77 -20.53 15.40
N ASP A 529 11.21 -19.41 14.94
CA ASP A 529 11.66 -18.60 13.81
C ASP A 529 12.83 -17.64 14.13
N GLY A 530 13.56 -17.85 15.23
CA GLY A 530 14.65 -16.99 15.73
C GLY A 530 15.78 -16.65 14.75
N GLN A 531 15.61 -16.98 13.47
CA GLN A 531 16.54 -16.64 12.39
C GLN A 531 15.97 -15.68 11.33
N LYS A 532 14.67 -15.31 11.39
CA LYS A 532 14.11 -14.39 10.40
C LYS A 532 14.55 -12.95 10.69
N LYS A 533 15.16 -12.33 9.70
CA LYS A 533 15.49 -10.91 9.75
C LYS A 533 14.30 -10.09 9.32
N PHE A 534 14.03 -8.97 10.02
CA PHE A 534 12.92 -8.08 9.71
C PHE A 534 13.45 -6.77 9.12
N LEU A 535 12.97 -6.42 7.94
CA LEU A 535 13.12 -5.07 7.40
C LEU A 535 11.95 -4.21 7.90
N LYS A 536 12.22 -3.29 8.82
CA LYS A 536 11.20 -2.38 9.36
C LYS A 536 11.11 -1.14 8.49
N VAL A 537 9.88 -0.80 8.10
CA VAL A 537 9.61 0.28 7.14
C VAL A 537 8.50 1.18 7.65
N ILE A 538 8.67 2.48 7.46
CA ILE A 538 7.61 3.49 7.53
C ILE A 538 7.29 3.91 6.10
N LEU A 539 6.05 3.68 5.66
CA LEU A 539 5.59 4.01 4.31
C LEU A 539 4.73 5.27 4.34
N LYS A 540 5.11 6.28 3.56
CA LYS A 540 4.36 7.52 3.35
C LYS A 540 4.08 7.73 1.88
N THR A 541 2.80 7.99 1.56
CA THR A 541 2.34 8.22 0.18
C THR A 541 1.60 9.54 0.07
N ASP A 542 1.45 10.02 -1.13
CA ASP A 542 0.68 11.23 -1.44
C ASP A 542 -0.83 11.01 -1.35
N VAL A 543 -1.32 9.86 -1.82
CA VAL A 543 -2.74 9.49 -1.83
C VAL A 543 -2.99 8.13 -1.20
N GLN A 544 -4.22 7.92 -0.75
CA GLN A 544 -4.65 6.69 -0.07
C GLN A 544 -4.60 5.47 -1.00
N GLY A 545 -5.01 5.63 -2.26
CA GLY A 545 -4.98 4.54 -3.21
C GLY A 545 -3.57 4.02 -3.51
N SER A 546 -2.56 4.93 -3.60
CA SER A 546 -1.15 4.55 -3.73
C SER A 546 -0.64 3.81 -2.50
N LEU A 547 -1.11 4.19 -1.28
CA LEU A 547 -0.76 3.50 -0.04
C LEU A 547 -1.26 2.05 -0.05
N GLU A 548 -2.52 1.85 -0.42
CA GLU A 548 -3.13 0.52 -0.51
C GLU A 548 -2.41 -0.37 -1.53
N ALA A 549 -2.12 0.17 -2.71
CA ALA A 549 -1.43 -0.55 -3.77
C ALA A 549 -0.01 -0.95 -3.37
N LEU A 550 0.78 -0.01 -2.82
CA LEU A 550 2.15 -0.25 -2.38
C LEU A 550 2.20 -1.24 -1.21
N SER A 551 1.34 -1.07 -0.21
CA SER A 551 1.32 -1.96 0.95
C SER A 551 0.95 -3.40 0.54
N ALA A 552 0.00 -3.58 -0.39
CA ALA A 552 -0.36 -4.88 -0.93
C ALA A 552 0.81 -5.54 -1.68
N GLN A 553 1.45 -4.82 -2.60
CA GLN A 553 2.58 -5.32 -3.38
C GLN A 553 3.80 -5.65 -2.51
N LEU A 554 4.10 -4.80 -1.54
CA LEU A 554 5.22 -5.04 -0.63
C LEU A 554 4.96 -6.24 0.30
N ARG A 555 3.70 -6.49 0.71
CA ARG A 555 3.31 -7.68 1.48
C ARG A 555 3.31 -8.96 0.65
N GLU A 556 3.20 -8.85 -0.67
CA GLU A 556 3.28 -9.99 -1.59
C GLU A 556 4.72 -10.51 -1.75
N ILE A 557 5.73 -9.70 -1.43
CA ILE A 557 7.14 -10.12 -1.46
C ILE A 557 7.35 -11.13 -0.33
N LYS A 558 7.36 -12.41 -0.68
CA LYS A 558 7.57 -13.51 0.28
C LYS A 558 9.02 -13.96 0.23
N SER A 559 9.63 -14.08 1.40
CA SER A 559 10.93 -14.72 1.57
C SER A 559 10.92 -15.51 2.87
N ASP A 560 11.49 -16.71 2.86
CA ASP A 560 11.53 -17.58 4.05
C ASP A 560 12.46 -17.04 5.14
N LYS A 561 13.46 -16.24 4.78
CA LYS A 561 14.52 -15.75 5.66
C LYS A 561 14.39 -14.28 6.08
N VAL A 562 13.69 -13.45 5.29
CA VAL A 562 13.50 -12.02 5.55
C VAL A 562 12.02 -11.67 5.43
N SER A 563 11.50 -10.98 6.41
CA SER A 563 10.12 -10.49 6.39
C SER A 563 10.07 -8.97 6.47
N LEU A 564 9.12 -8.35 5.76
CA LEU A 564 8.86 -6.93 5.82
C LEU A 564 7.90 -6.63 6.97
N ASN A 565 8.21 -5.64 7.79
CA ASN A 565 7.35 -5.17 8.88
C ASN A 565 7.06 -3.67 8.73
N PHE A 566 5.79 -3.33 8.52
CA PHE A 566 5.33 -1.95 8.48
C PHE A 566 5.15 -1.44 9.91
N VAL A 567 5.98 -0.49 10.32
CA VAL A 567 5.87 0.22 11.60
C VAL A 567 4.76 1.25 11.54
N LEU A 568 4.67 1.96 10.42
CA LEU A 568 3.63 2.96 10.15
C LEU A 568 3.34 3.01 8.65
N GLU A 569 2.06 3.02 8.32
CA GLU A 569 1.56 3.32 6.98
C GLU A 569 0.72 4.59 7.07
N GLY A 570 0.90 5.54 6.14
CA GLY A 570 0.13 6.78 6.19
C GLY A 570 0.26 7.66 4.96
N VAL A 571 -0.71 8.54 4.79
CA VAL A 571 -0.79 9.50 3.69
C VAL A 571 -0.32 10.88 4.15
N GLY A 572 0.39 11.57 3.28
CA GLY A 572 0.87 12.93 3.48
C GLY A 572 2.40 13.05 3.59
N PRO A 573 2.92 14.28 3.78
CA PRO A 573 4.34 14.53 3.83
C PRO A 573 5.02 13.82 5.02
N VAL A 574 6.31 13.52 4.87
CA VAL A 574 7.10 12.94 5.96
C VAL A 574 7.33 13.99 7.03
N SER A 575 6.78 13.76 8.23
CA SER A 575 6.84 14.66 9.39
C SER A 575 8.03 14.36 10.32
N GLU A 576 8.30 15.28 11.25
CA GLU A 576 9.31 15.08 12.29
C GLU A 576 9.01 13.86 13.17
N ASN A 577 7.72 13.64 13.51
CA ASN A 577 7.29 12.50 14.31
C ASN A 577 7.55 11.15 13.61
N ASP A 578 7.41 11.09 12.28
CA ASP A 578 7.72 9.88 11.51
C ASP A 578 9.20 9.54 11.60
N ILE A 579 10.07 10.56 11.60
CA ILE A 579 11.53 10.36 11.75
C ILE A 579 11.89 9.87 13.16
N LEU A 580 11.30 10.46 14.20
CA LEU A 580 11.51 10.03 15.58
C LEU A 580 11.02 8.59 15.79
N LEU A 581 9.89 8.22 15.19
CA LEU A 581 9.38 6.84 15.21
C LEU A 581 10.33 5.89 14.47
N ALA A 582 10.88 6.33 13.33
CA ALA A 582 11.84 5.55 12.56
C ALA A 582 13.13 5.30 13.36
N SER A 583 13.67 6.35 14.03
CA SER A 583 14.83 6.24 14.91
C SER A 583 14.56 5.26 16.06
N ALA A 584 13.41 5.40 16.76
CA ALA A 584 13.05 4.54 17.88
C ALA A 584 12.83 3.07 17.52
N SER A 585 12.40 2.79 16.28
CA SER A 585 12.11 1.43 15.80
C SER A 585 13.20 0.84 14.90
N ASP A 586 14.26 1.57 14.61
CA ASP A 586 15.30 1.20 13.64
C ASP A 586 14.69 0.87 12.27
N ALA A 587 13.85 1.78 11.77
CA ALA A 587 13.11 1.63 10.53
C ALA A 587 13.62 2.57 9.44
N VAL A 588 13.46 2.16 8.18
CA VAL A 588 13.71 2.99 7.00
C VAL A 588 12.43 3.71 6.60
N VAL A 589 12.53 5.01 6.29
CA VAL A 589 11.38 5.80 5.81
C VAL A 589 11.37 5.79 4.29
N LEU A 590 10.28 5.26 3.73
CA LEU A 590 10.01 5.25 2.29
C LEU A 590 8.90 6.25 1.98
N GLY A 591 9.17 7.24 1.15
CA GLY A 591 8.20 8.22 0.67
C GLY A 591 7.90 8.01 -0.81
N PHE A 592 6.63 7.93 -1.17
CA PHE A 592 6.16 7.83 -2.55
C PHE A 592 5.33 9.05 -2.92
N GLY A 593 5.76 9.82 -3.92
CA GLY A 593 5.09 11.05 -4.35
C GLY A 593 5.08 12.20 -3.32
N VAL A 594 5.75 12.04 -2.17
CA VAL A 594 5.69 12.97 -1.04
C VAL A 594 6.95 13.79 -0.87
N LYS A 595 6.81 14.90 -0.15
CA LYS A 595 7.92 15.77 0.24
C LYS A 595 8.23 15.56 1.72
N VAL A 596 9.48 15.81 2.11
CA VAL A 596 9.91 15.80 3.51
C VAL A 596 9.78 17.22 4.06
N GLU A 597 9.17 17.37 5.23
CA GLU A 597 9.09 18.67 5.91
C GLU A 597 10.49 19.20 6.28
N GLY A 598 10.66 20.51 6.23
CA GLY A 598 11.96 21.13 6.48
C GLY A 598 12.56 20.85 7.87
N LYS A 599 11.69 20.60 8.88
CA LYS A 599 12.12 20.19 10.22
C LYS A 599 12.56 18.72 10.20
N ALA A 600 11.79 17.82 9.56
CA ALA A 600 12.08 16.40 9.46
C ALA A 600 13.43 16.12 8.79
N VAL A 601 13.85 16.92 7.80
CA VAL A 601 15.17 16.78 7.17
C VAL A 601 16.32 17.00 8.16
N LYS A 602 16.17 17.97 9.09
CA LYS A 602 17.19 18.23 10.11
C LYS A 602 17.27 17.13 11.14
N THR A 603 16.11 16.67 11.62
CA THR A 603 15.98 15.58 12.59
C THR A 603 16.48 14.25 12.00
N ALA A 604 16.16 13.93 10.73
CA ALA A 604 16.66 12.74 10.06
C ALA A 604 18.19 12.69 9.98
N LYS A 605 18.83 13.84 9.73
CA LYS A 605 20.30 13.94 9.73
C LYS A 605 20.90 13.80 11.13
N ALA A 606 20.23 14.32 12.15
CA ALA A 606 20.70 14.24 13.53
C ALA A 606 20.58 12.81 14.08
N GLU A 607 19.48 12.14 13.79
CA GLU A 607 19.16 10.77 14.22
C GLU A 607 19.76 9.67 13.33
N GLY A 608 20.34 10.03 12.17
CA GLY A 608 20.93 9.07 11.23
C GLY A 608 19.90 8.21 10.48
N VAL A 609 18.61 8.61 10.48
CA VAL A 609 17.55 7.86 9.82
C VAL A 609 17.64 7.99 8.30
N GLN A 610 17.54 6.86 7.61
CA GLN A 610 17.50 6.83 6.15
C GLN A 610 16.10 7.16 5.66
N VAL A 611 15.99 8.23 4.87
CA VAL A 611 14.75 8.62 4.18
C VAL A 611 15.00 8.51 2.67
N LYS A 612 14.22 7.67 2.00
CA LYS A 612 14.27 7.49 0.56
C LYS A 612 12.95 7.93 -0.07
N LEU A 613 13.03 8.74 -1.10
CA LEU A 613 11.87 9.26 -1.83
C LEU A 613 11.84 8.69 -3.23
N TYR A 614 10.67 8.27 -3.66
CA TYR A 614 10.43 7.69 -4.97
C TYR A 614 9.24 8.37 -5.64
N SER A 615 9.29 8.44 -6.95
CA SER A 615 8.19 8.94 -7.79
C SER A 615 7.62 7.85 -8.70
N ILE A 616 8.31 6.71 -8.81
CA ILE A 616 7.90 5.58 -9.65
C ILE A 616 7.79 4.34 -8.77
N ILE A 617 6.65 3.62 -8.86
CA ILE A 617 6.34 2.47 -8.01
C ILE A 617 7.34 1.31 -8.17
N TYR A 618 7.81 1.08 -9.40
CA TYR A 618 8.77 0.01 -9.69
C TYR A 618 10.11 0.22 -8.96
N GLU A 619 10.63 1.46 -8.99
CA GLU A 619 11.88 1.80 -8.33
C GLU A 619 11.81 1.55 -6.83
N LEU A 620 10.67 1.86 -6.20
CA LEU A 620 10.46 1.61 -4.77
C LEU A 620 10.45 0.12 -4.47
N ILE A 621 9.69 -0.67 -5.23
CA ILE A 621 9.58 -2.12 -5.03
C ILE A 621 10.93 -2.80 -5.23
N ASP A 622 11.68 -2.44 -6.29
CA ASP A 622 12.97 -3.04 -6.59
C ASP A 622 14.02 -2.68 -5.54
N GLN A 623 14.01 -1.45 -5.04
CA GLN A 623 14.89 -1.03 -3.94
C GLN A 623 14.58 -1.74 -2.62
N VAL A 624 13.31 -2.02 -2.33
CA VAL A 624 12.93 -2.82 -1.15
C VAL A 624 13.39 -4.26 -1.32
N LYS A 625 13.24 -4.86 -2.50
CA LYS A 625 13.77 -6.20 -2.81
C LYS A 625 15.29 -6.24 -2.65
N GLU A 626 15.99 -5.24 -3.17
CA GLU A 626 17.44 -5.11 -3.03
C GLU A 626 17.86 -4.97 -1.56
N ALA A 627 17.14 -4.16 -0.77
CA ALA A 627 17.37 -4.02 0.66
C ALA A 627 17.15 -5.34 1.42
N MET A 628 16.10 -6.09 1.07
CA MET A 628 15.84 -7.42 1.64
C MET A 628 16.96 -8.42 1.28
N LEU A 629 17.41 -8.43 0.02
CA LEU A 629 18.55 -9.24 -0.43
C LEU A 629 19.84 -8.87 0.33
N GLY A 630 20.08 -7.59 0.59
CA GLY A 630 21.23 -7.11 1.36
C GLY A 630 21.23 -7.55 2.82
N LEU A 631 20.05 -7.89 3.39
CA LEU A 631 19.94 -8.45 4.74
C LEU A 631 20.22 -9.95 4.79
N LEU A 632 20.18 -10.66 3.66
CA LEU A 632 20.55 -12.07 3.58
C LEU A 632 22.04 -12.25 3.72
N GLU A 633 22.45 -13.21 4.54
CA GLU A 633 23.85 -13.62 4.60
C GLU A 633 24.18 -14.43 3.37
N PRO A 634 25.32 -14.15 2.70
CA PRO A 634 25.72 -14.90 1.51
C PRO A 634 25.93 -16.37 1.88
N GLU A 635 25.33 -17.27 1.14
CA GLU A 635 25.51 -18.69 1.33
C GLU A 635 26.89 -19.08 0.84
N THR A 636 27.67 -19.73 1.71
CA THR A 636 28.99 -20.21 1.35
C THR A 636 28.87 -21.62 0.77
N ARG A 637 29.16 -21.77 -0.52
CA ARG A 637 29.18 -23.07 -1.18
C ARG A 637 30.62 -23.53 -1.38
N GLU A 638 30.88 -24.77 -1.03
CA GLU A 638 32.17 -25.41 -1.30
C GLU A 638 32.26 -25.77 -2.77
N LYS A 639 33.29 -25.23 -3.44
CA LYS A 639 33.59 -25.55 -4.83
C LYS A 639 34.89 -26.31 -4.87
N VAL A 640 34.81 -27.58 -5.20
CA VAL A 640 36.02 -28.42 -5.35
C VAL A 640 36.80 -27.94 -6.56
N VAL A 641 38.10 -27.65 -6.35
CA VAL A 641 38.99 -27.11 -7.35
C VAL A 641 39.93 -28.22 -7.90
N GLY A 642 40.21 -29.24 -7.08
CA GLY A 642 41.00 -30.37 -7.50
C GLY A 642 41.29 -31.36 -6.39
N HIS A 643 41.84 -32.53 -6.79
CA HIS A 643 42.21 -33.61 -5.91
C HIS A 643 43.68 -33.96 -6.06
N ALA A 644 44.32 -34.30 -4.95
CA ALA A 644 45.70 -34.84 -4.98
C ALA A 644 45.76 -36.11 -4.14
N GLN A 645 46.42 -37.16 -4.65
CA GLN A 645 46.59 -38.41 -3.95
C GLN A 645 47.98 -38.46 -3.30
N VAL A 646 48.04 -38.82 -2.01
CA VAL A 646 49.25 -39.02 -1.27
C VAL A 646 49.91 -40.32 -1.71
N LYS A 647 51.11 -40.26 -2.29
CA LYS A 647 51.92 -41.41 -2.70
C LYS A 647 52.94 -41.82 -1.65
N GLN A 648 53.61 -40.80 -1.05
CA GLN A 648 54.69 -41.02 -0.05
C GLN A 648 54.56 -39.98 1.06
N VAL A 649 55.02 -40.33 2.26
CA VAL A 649 55.01 -39.42 3.41
C VAL A 649 56.45 -39.17 3.85
N PHE A 650 56.87 -37.90 3.85
CA PHE A 650 58.20 -37.46 4.23
C PHE A 650 58.21 -36.88 5.64
N LYS A 651 59.15 -37.34 6.48
CA LYS A 651 59.38 -36.73 7.80
C LYS A 651 60.32 -35.54 7.66
N ILE A 652 59.94 -34.40 8.19
CA ILE A 652 60.73 -33.19 8.26
C ILE A 652 60.94 -32.77 9.71
N GLN A 653 61.89 -31.82 9.99
CA GLN A 653 62.18 -31.37 11.36
C GLN A 653 61.00 -30.84 12.14
N ARG A 654 59.94 -30.37 11.49
CA ARG A 654 58.72 -29.82 12.11
C ARG A 654 57.44 -30.50 11.61
N GLY A 655 57.37 -31.83 11.54
CA GLY A 655 56.15 -32.58 11.18
C GLY A 655 56.31 -33.49 9.97
N ARG A 656 55.21 -33.83 9.31
CA ARG A 656 55.18 -34.67 8.10
C ARG A 656 54.66 -33.88 6.90
N VAL A 657 55.13 -34.26 5.72
CA VAL A 657 54.70 -33.68 4.43
C VAL A 657 54.21 -34.82 3.55
N GLY A 658 53.02 -34.69 2.98
CA GLY A 658 52.51 -35.63 1.98
C GLY A 658 53.09 -35.31 0.61
N GLY A 659 53.87 -36.29 0.05
CA GLY A 659 54.24 -36.28 -1.36
C GLY A 659 53.05 -36.75 -2.18
N CYS A 660 52.42 -35.84 -2.90
CA CYS A 660 51.16 -36.04 -3.59
C CYS A 660 51.31 -35.89 -5.10
N VAL A 661 50.43 -36.53 -5.85
CA VAL A 661 50.23 -36.29 -7.28
C VAL A 661 48.82 -35.74 -7.46
N VAL A 662 48.70 -34.64 -8.19
CA VAL A 662 47.40 -34.08 -8.54
C VAL A 662 46.73 -34.99 -9.54
N THR A 663 45.58 -35.56 -9.15
CA THR A 663 44.81 -36.51 -9.95
C THR A 663 43.78 -35.80 -10.82
N ASP A 664 43.21 -34.69 -10.35
CA ASP A 664 42.21 -33.95 -11.06
C ASP A 664 42.27 -32.44 -10.69
N GLY A 665 41.89 -31.57 -11.63
CA GLY A 665 41.84 -30.14 -11.43
C GLY A 665 43.18 -29.48 -11.11
N ARG A 666 43.24 -28.67 -10.08
CA ARG A 666 44.41 -27.95 -9.60
C ARG A 666 44.40 -27.78 -8.08
N ILE A 667 45.55 -27.77 -7.48
CA ILE A 667 45.72 -27.48 -6.06
C ILE A 667 46.24 -26.05 -5.92
N VAL A 668 45.53 -25.23 -5.15
CA VAL A 668 45.83 -23.82 -4.93
C VAL A 668 46.15 -23.59 -3.45
N ARG A 669 47.26 -22.91 -3.17
CA ARG A 669 47.77 -22.70 -1.80
C ARG A 669 46.81 -21.85 -0.93
N SER A 670 46.04 -20.92 -1.53
CA SER A 670 45.11 -20.04 -0.82
C SER A 670 43.75 -20.71 -0.51
N ALA A 671 43.49 -21.87 -1.10
CA ALA A 671 42.28 -22.62 -0.91
C ALA A 671 42.30 -23.44 0.40
N ARG A 672 41.16 -24.04 0.76
CA ARG A 672 41.08 -25.01 1.87
C ARG A 672 41.30 -26.42 1.35
N ALA A 673 41.74 -27.29 2.24
CA ALA A 673 41.96 -28.67 1.92
C ALA A 673 41.33 -29.60 2.94
N ARG A 674 40.72 -30.65 2.43
CA ARG A 674 40.13 -31.75 3.22
C ARG A 674 40.89 -33.04 2.88
N VAL A 675 41.32 -33.75 3.91
CA VAL A 675 41.92 -35.07 3.72
C VAL A 675 40.86 -36.16 3.85
N LEU A 676 40.70 -36.94 2.80
CA LEU A 676 39.76 -38.06 2.72
C LEU A 676 40.54 -39.36 2.81
N ARG A 677 40.20 -40.22 3.81
CA ARG A 677 40.67 -41.58 3.93
C ARG A 677 39.55 -42.51 3.53
N GLY A 678 39.61 -43.08 2.30
CA GLY A 678 38.48 -43.72 1.67
C GLY A 678 37.41 -42.69 1.33
N LYS A 679 36.26 -42.68 2.08
CA LYS A 679 35.16 -41.73 1.93
C LYS A 679 34.91 -40.86 3.16
N GLN A 680 35.74 -41.01 4.20
CA GLN A 680 35.58 -40.27 5.44
C GLN A 680 36.56 -39.09 5.51
N PRO A 681 36.12 -37.88 5.86
CA PRO A 681 36.99 -36.75 6.09
C PRO A 681 37.74 -36.92 7.42
N VAL A 682 39.08 -36.93 7.36
CA VAL A 682 39.95 -37.10 8.54
C VAL A 682 40.42 -35.72 9.04
N TYR A 683 40.60 -34.76 8.14
CA TYR A 683 41.07 -33.41 8.47
C TYR A 683 40.46 -32.41 7.49
N ASP A 684 40.18 -31.20 8.00
CA ASP A 684 39.78 -30.02 7.21
C ASP A 684 40.53 -28.79 7.68
N GLY A 685 41.20 -28.11 6.79
CA GLY A 685 42.02 -26.92 7.14
C GLY A 685 42.64 -26.25 5.95
N GLY A 686 43.57 -25.33 6.21
CA GLY A 686 44.31 -24.58 5.16
C GLY A 686 45.63 -25.21 4.81
N PHE A 687 46.10 -24.93 3.62
CA PHE A 687 47.49 -25.28 3.22
C PHE A 687 48.51 -24.42 3.99
N HIS A 688 49.45 -25.08 4.69
CA HIS A 688 50.57 -24.40 5.30
C HIS A 688 51.69 -24.17 4.27
N THR A 689 52.08 -25.23 3.53
CA THR A 689 53.05 -25.13 2.43
C THR A 689 52.62 -26.00 1.26
N LEU A 690 52.82 -25.49 0.06
CA LEU A 690 52.66 -26.18 -1.21
C LEU A 690 53.97 -26.03 -1.99
N ARG A 691 54.70 -27.13 -2.19
CA ARG A 691 56.01 -27.14 -2.83
C ARG A 691 56.05 -28.06 -4.02
N ARG A 692 56.81 -27.65 -5.02
CA ARG A 692 57.16 -28.51 -6.12
C ARG A 692 58.69 -28.63 -6.15
N PHE A 693 59.20 -29.84 -5.90
CA PHE A 693 60.61 -30.07 -5.62
C PHE A 693 61.12 -29.24 -4.42
N HIS A 694 61.83 -28.18 -4.64
CA HIS A 694 62.36 -27.28 -3.58
C HIS A 694 61.65 -25.91 -3.52
N ASP A 695 60.85 -25.57 -4.55
CA ASP A 695 60.29 -24.26 -4.70
C ASP A 695 58.85 -24.18 -4.11
N ASP A 696 58.55 -23.11 -3.38
CA ASP A 696 57.19 -22.81 -2.94
C ASP A 696 56.39 -22.30 -4.12
N VAL A 697 55.24 -22.94 -4.43
CA VAL A 697 54.37 -22.62 -5.56
C VAL A 697 52.97 -22.20 -5.08
N GLN A 698 52.34 -21.34 -5.84
CA GLN A 698 50.98 -20.89 -5.54
C GLN A 698 49.92 -21.87 -6.06
N GLU A 699 50.20 -22.58 -7.15
CA GLU A 699 49.25 -23.47 -7.83
C GLU A 699 50.03 -24.68 -8.41
N VAL A 700 49.43 -25.89 -8.34
CA VAL A 700 49.93 -27.09 -9.00
C VAL A 700 48.79 -27.71 -9.82
N ARG A 701 49.07 -28.02 -11.10
CA ARG A 701 48.12 -28.55 -12.06
C ARG A 701 48.11 -30.08 -12.08
N ASN A 702 47.04 -30.62 -12.67
CA ASN A 702 46.86 -32.05 -12.86
C ASN A 702 48.08 -32.75 -13.45
N GLY A 703 48.38 -33.96 -12.95
CA GLY A 703 49.52 -34.80 -13.37
C GLY A 703 50.86 -34.44 -12.78
N LEU A 704 50.96 -33.33 -12.02
CA LEU A 704 52.24 -32.90 -11.43
C LEU A 704 52.37 -33.35 -9.98
N GLU A 705 53.61 -33.63 -9.58
CA GLU A 705 53.96 -33.99 -8.20
C GLU A 705 54.16 -32.76 -7.36
N CYS A 706 53.69 -32.82 -6.09
CA CYS A 706 53.84 -31.73 -5.13
C CYS A 706 53.97 -32.27 -3.70
N GLY A 707 54.64 -31.49 -2.86
CA GLY A 707 54.71 -31.68 -1.42
C GLY A 707 53.66 -30.80 -0.73
N ILE A 708 52.71 -31.41 -0.04
CA ILE A 708 51.62 -30.72 0.65
C ILE A 708 51.79 -30.86 2.16
N ARG A 709 51.73 -29.72 2.84
CA ARG A 709 51.61 -29.68 4.30
C ARG A 709 50.35 -28.87 4.65
N LEU A 710 49.49 -29.50 5.42
CA LEU A 710 48.23 -28.91 5.91
C LEU A 710 48.46 -28.53 7.38
N GLY A 711 48.23 -27.29 7.77
CA GLY A 711 48.27 -26.80 9.12
C GLY A 711 49.04 -27.65 10.13
N ASP A 712 48.36 -28.17 11.13
CA ASP A 712 48.91 -29.04 12.18
C ASP A 712 48.69 -30.55 11.92
N PHE A 713 48.20 -30.92 10.74
CA PHE A 713 47.96 -32.32 10.39
C PHE A 713 49.25 -33.07 10.10
N ASN A 714 49.47 -34.17 10.81
CA ASN A 714 50.68 -34.99 10.70
C ASN A 714 50.41 -36.47 10.42
N GLU A 715 49.17 -36.89 10.26
CA GLU A 715 48.75 -38.29 10.14
C GLU A 715 48.46 -38.71 8.70
N TYR A 716 49.29 -38.29 7.77
CA TYR A 716 49.19 -38.71 6.36
C TYR A 716 49.49 -40.21 6.21
N GLU A 717 48.66 -40.88 5.42
CA GLU A 717 48.88 -42.27 4.98
C GLU A 717 48.96 -42.34 3.44
N PRO A 718 49.78 -43.26 2.90
CA PRO A 718 49.77 -43.49 1.46
C PRO A 718 48.40 -43.95 0.99
N GLY A 719 47.86 -43.27 -0.01
CA GLY A 719 46.48 -43.55 -0.50
C GLY A 719 45.44 -42.53 -0.08
N ASP A 720 45.72 -41.61 0.89
CA ASP A 720 44.83 -40.53 1.24
C ASP A 720 44.63 -39.58 0.05
N ILE A 721 43.40 -39.06 -0.08
CA ILE A 721 43.05 -38.06 -1.11
C ILE A 721 42.90 -36.70 -0.43
N ILE A 722 43.66 -35.74 -0.92
CA ILE A 722 43.56 -34.36 -0.50
C ILE A 722 42.68 -33.63 -1.51
N GLU A 723 41.45 -33.27 -1.06
CA GLU A 723 40.51 -32.47 -1.81
C GLU A 723 40.75 -31.00 -1.54
N CYS A 724 41.02 -30.24 -2.61
CA CYS A 724 41.19 -28.79 -2.54
C CYS A 724 39.89 -28.11 -2.93
N TYR A 725 39.35 -27.23 -2.07
CA TYR A 725 38.09 -26.52 -2.32
C TYR A 725 38.17 -25.04 -1.95
N GLU A 726 37.45 -24.24 -2.66
CA GLU A 726 37.26 -22.82 -2.40
C GLU A 726 35.88 -22.57 -1.88
N LEU A 727 35.74 -21.63 -0.92
CA LEU A 727 34.46 -21.18 -0.42
C LEU A 727 33.98 -20.02 -1.31
N GLU A 728 33.05 -20.32 -2.21
CA GLU A 728 32.41 -19.33 -3.07
C GLU A 728 31.19 -18.76 -2.35
N LYS A 729 31.15 -17.44 -2.16
CA LYS A 729 29.99 -16.75 -1.59
C LYS A 729 28.99 -16.53 -2.71
N ILE A 730 27.88 -17.25 -2.68
CA ILE A 730 26.78 -17.08 -3.63
C ILE A 730 25.77 -16.13 -3.02
N ALA A 731 25.42 -15.07 -3.76
CA ALA A 731 24.30 -14.21 -3.40
C ALA A 731 23.01 -15.04 -3.45
N GLN A 732 22.25 -15.02 -2.36
CA GLN A 732 20.95 -15.70 -2.31
C GLN A 732 19.91 -14.89 -3.13
N SER A 733 18.93 -15.58 -3.70
CA SER A 733 17.71 -14.97 -4.26
C SER A 733 16.59 -14.99 -3.22
N LEU A 734 15.65 -14.03 -3.31
CA LEU A 734 14.46 -13.93 -2.46
C LEU A 734 13.50 -15.10 -2.71
#